data_3eb4836d94c5d1fd79fedc8e01605c9c
#
_entry.id   3eb4836d94c5d1fd79fedc8e01605c9c
#
_cell.length_a   1.000
_cell.length_b   1.000
_cell.length_c   1.000
_cell.angle_alpha   90.00
_cell.angle_beta   90.00
_cell.angle_gamma   90.00
#
_symmetry.space_group_name_H-M   'P 1'
#
loop_
_entity.id
_entity.type
_entity.pdbx_description
1 polymer ?
#
loop_
_entity_poly.entity_id
_entity_poly.type
_entity_poly.pdbx_seq_one_letter_code
_entity_poly.pdbx_strand_id
1 'polypeptide(L)'
;MENLSQNATGAEGKDAARKESVLTLDGINEKQPFFLSDGIHMAYLSNETGEFQVFIKNLKTNEKRQITTLRHGVLRYQLSDDETKLVFEATLWPEEIQENTAFEEMTPEKKAQWEEDLDWRPYEITNLTYKLDEWHGMRKGEFSHIGTAELSSKKQKLFTSDCMEKMEAIYPSWSHDGKKIAFYGYPYEGAKGFDVELFVCDENGKNLKQISNDNGIYGDHAPAFTADDTGIVAMVFGDFEDGSCVQLPMLFDLMNNTHRYLIDEWDESICHGVHPLRAGSLEYGDHSNYFKLTKDGKYLYFQTGRHGRYSLCRVRIDVAKSETAEVSSVTDSVIKPSLVEMVLEGQTDIQEFAMNENDQIVTIQADWLHPAELWMNGEKLTDSNPWLSEYALADVEEHWVKSKDGKADLQYFLVKPVCFEKNKQYPAVLDIKGGPTTMYGLTFWHEFQALASLGMAVIFGNPRGSTGFGRAYCAGGVCWENEAVDDLVQFVEAAVSKGFIDEKRVGVTGGSYGGYMTNKLIGRTNVFAAAVTQRCLANTATSYGTGDMGFVSSRPIPKHFHMLDYLEDRARGNIISYVDHFKVPLLILHAYQDYRCGFEQAEQVFIPMKERNPEIPCRMVMFPNENHGMTRNGKLYHQVRHLQEMTNWFVKYLMEESDWKTKADEKSEKDTDFMKTQEVKG
;
A
#
# COMPACT_ATOMS: atom_id res chain seq x y z
N MET A 1 -0.23 -7.53 26.57
CA MET A 1 1.22 -7.77 26.47
C MET A 1 1.93 -7.99 27.81
N GLU A 2 1.44 -7.50 28.95
CA GLU A 2 2.06 -7.80 30.26
C GLU A 2 2.22 -9.30 30.60
N ASN A 3 1.45 -10.18 29.98
CA ASN A 3 1.57 -11.63 30.20
C ASN A 3 2.58 -12.34 29.29
N LEU A 4 3.19 -11.65 28.34
CA LEU A 4 4.12 -12.29 27.40
C LEU A 4 5.55 -12.37 27.94
N SER A 5 5.93 -11.51 28.89
CA SER A 5 7.28 -11.51 29.47
C SER A 5 7.43 -12.42 30.70
N GLN A 6 6.33 -12.83 31.35
CA GLN A 6 6.38 -13.63 32.57
C GLN A 6 6.20 -15.14 32.41
N ASN A 7 5.77 -15.61 31.21
CA ASN A 7 5.49 -17.04 30.97
C ASN A 7 6.57 -17.80 30.18
N ALA A 8 7.76 -17.24 30.03
CA ALA A 8 8.85 -17.92 29.31
C ALA A 8 9.65 -18.93 30.18
N THR A 9 9.29 -19.12 31.46
CA THR A 9 9.95 -20.10 32.33
C THR A 9 8.91 -20.91 33.11
N GLY A 10 8.53 -22.07 32.60
CA GLY A 10 7.78 -23.04 33.38
C GLY A 10 6.61 -23.67 32.62
N ALA A 11 6.79 -24.92 32.21
CA ALA A 11 5.73 -25.75 31.72
C ALA A 11 4.81 -26.19 32.89
N GLU A 12 3.81 -25.35 33.20
CA GLU A 12 2.61 -25.77 33.95
C GLU A 12 1.59 -24.63 33.86
N GLY A 13 0.48 -24.81 33.11
CA GLY A 13 -0.64 -23.90 33.09
C GLY A 13 -1.17 -23.57 31.68
N LYS A 14 -1.77 -24.55 31.02
CA LYS A 14 -2.36 -24.37 29.66
C LYS A 14 -3.70 -23.66 29.63
N ASP A 15 -4.18 -23.00 30.69
CA ASP A 15 -5.53 -22.42 30.74
C ASP A 15 -5.61 -21.04 31.42
N ALA A 16 -4.59 -20.22 31.35
CA ALA A 16 -4.81 -18.78 31.58
C ALA A 16 -5.34 -18.20 30.27
N ALA A 17 -6.65 -18.01 30.17
CA ALA A 17 -7.27 -17.32 29.02
C ALA A 17 -6.55 -16.00 28.77
N ARG A 18 -5.91 -15.87 27.61
CA ARG A 18 -5.31 -14.60 27.15
C ARG A 18 -6.43 -13.56 27.15
N LYS A 19 -6.27 -12.49 27.90
CA LYS A 19 -7.28 -11.47 28.01
C LYS A 19 -6.87 -10.30 27.11
N GLU A 20 -7.60 -10.13 26.04
CA GLU A 20 -7.51 -8.93 25.22
C GLU A 20 -8.11 -7.76 26.00
N SER A 21 -7.48 -6.60 25.93
CA SER A 21 -8.00 -5.36 26.49
C SER A 21 -7.90 -4.24 25.48
N VAL A 22 -8.99 -3.48 25.31
CA VAL A 22 -9.01 -2.27 24.50
C VAL A 22 -8.29 -1.16 25.28
N LEU A 23 -7.27 -0.59 24.65
CA LEU A 23 -6.48 0.52 25.22
C LEU A 23 -6.95 1.89 24.73
N THR A 24 -7.84 1.92 23.74
CA THR A 24 -8.33 3.12 23.06
C THR A 24 -9.71 3.57 23.55
N LEU A 25 -10.09 4.80 23.26
CA LEU A 25 -11.41 5.36 23.55
C LEU A 25 -12.26 5.42 22.27
N ASP A 26 -13.58 5.29 22.39
CA ASP A 26 -14.51 5.41 21.26
C ASP A 26 -14.40 6.78 20.59
N GLY A 27 -14.29 6.77 19.26
CA GLY A 27 -14.20 7.97 18.42
C GLY A 27 -12.82 8.64 18.36
N ILE A 28 -11.80 8.03 18.97
CA ILE A 28 -10.40 8.46 18.92
C ILE A 28 -9.60 7.43 18.13
N ASN A 29 -8.78 7.91 17.20
CA ASN A 29 -7.84 7.07 16.48
C ASN A 29 -6.48 7.11 17.17
N GLU A 30 -5.93 5.94 17.45
CA GLU A 30 -4.61 5.75 18.04
C GLU A 30 -3.81 4.77 17.18
N LYS A 31 -2.53 5.12 16.91
CA LYS A 31 -1.67 4.34 16.01
C LYS A 31 -0.20 4.39 16.43
N GLN A 32 0.64 3.55 15.81
CA GLN A 32 2.08 3.48 16.03
C GLN A 32 2.46 3.30 17.51
N PRO A 33 1.96 2.27 18.21
CA PRO A 33 2.32 2.05 19.61
C PRO A 33 3.78 1.58 19.72
N PHE A 34 4.52 2.18 20.66
CA PHE A 34 5.87 1.77 21.05
C PHE A 34 5.94 1.61 22.57
N PHE A 35 6.25 0.41 23.03
CA PHE A 35 6.42 0.15 24.47
C PHE A 35 7.82 0.56 24.92
N LEU A 36 7.90 1.39 25.96
CA LEU A 36 9.17 1.78 26.53
C LEU A 36 9.82 0.60 27.27
N SER A 37 11.13 0.63 27.40
CA SER A 37 11.95 -0.42 28.04
C SER A 37 11.58 -0.70 29.49
N ASP A 38 10.92 0.25 30.17
CA ASP A 38 10.44 0.08 31.55
C ASP A 38 9.23 -0.89 31.65
N GLY A 39 8.64 -1.29 30.53
CA GLY A 39 7.47 -2.19 30.46
C GLY A 39 6.19 -1.60 31.08
N ILE A 40 6.16 -0.30 31.36
CA ILE A 40 5.05 0.39 32.02
C ILE A 40 4.48 1.49 31.13
N HIS A 41 5.33 2.16 30.37
CA HIS A 41 4.92 3.25 29.51
C HIS A 41 4.84 2.82 28.04
N MET A 42 3.92 3.45 27.33
CA MET A 42 3.74 3.27 25.87
C MET A 42 3.64 4.66 25.23
N ALA A 43 4.48 4.90 24.22
CA ALA A 43 4.35 6.03 23.33
C ALA A 43 3.43 5.66 22.17
N TYR A 44 2.65 6.59 21.66
CA TYR A 44 1.73 6.36 20.53
C TYR A 44 1.26 7.68 19.94
N LEU A 45 0.72 7.63 18.73
CA LEU A 45 0.01 8.75 18.12
C LEU A 45 -1.48 8.67 18.49
N SER A 46 -2.06 9.81 18.87
CA SER A 46 -3.50 9.94 19.13
C SER A 46 -4.02 11.27 18.60
N ASN A 47 -5.23 11.25 18.03
CA ASN A 47 -5.94 12.45 17.58
C ASN A 47 -6.95 12.97 18.63
N GLU A 48 -6.81 12.60 19.89
CA GLU A 48 -7.72 13.04 20.97
C GLU A 48 -7.76 14.55 21.18
N THR A 49 -6.77 15.28 20.66
CA THR A 49 -6.71 16.76 20.70
C THR A 49 -7.02 17.42 19.35
N GLY A 50 -7.59 16.66 18.41
CA GLY A 50 -7.95 17.09 17.06
C GLY A 50 -7.04 16.48 16.01
N GLU A 51 -5.76 16.81 16.02
CA GLU A 51 -4.74 16.26 15.12
C GLU A 51 -3.88 15.22 15.84
N PHE A 52 -3.25 14.32 15.08
CA PHE A 52 -2.39 13.30 15.66
C PHE A 52 -1.18 13.92 16.38
N GLN A 53 -1.04 13.64 17.65
CA GLN A 53 0.11 14.07 18.47
C GLN A 53 0.75 12.84 19.12
N VAL A 54 2.01 12.96 19.52
CA VAL A 54 2.66 11.91 20.29
C VAL A 54 2.25 12.03 21.75
N PHE A 55 1.76 10.93 22.30
CA PHE A 55 1.42 10.76 23.71
C PHE A 55 2.27 9.67 24.34
N ILE A 56 2.48 9.77 25.65
CA ILE A 56 2.97 8.67 26.48
C ILE A 56 1.90 8.35 27.51
N LYS A 57 1.52 7.07 27.57
CA LYS A 57 0.53 6.53 28.52
C LYS A 57 1.22 5.60 29.50
N ASN A 58 0.95 5.79 30.79
CA ASN A 58 1.27 4.79 31.81
C ASN A 58 0.19 3.70 31.82
N LEU A 59 0.56 2.48 31.49
CA LEU A 59 -0.37 1.36 31.34
C LEU A 59 -0.98 0.87 32.67
N LYS A 60 -0.34 1.21 33.79
CA LYS A 60 -0.84 0.84 35.13
C LYS A 60 -1.80 1.89 35.70
N THR A 61 -1.45 3.18 35.55
CA THR A 61 -2.26 4.27 36.13
C THR A 61 -3.24 4.88 35.14
N ASN A 62 -3.09 4.59 33.85
CA ASN A 62 -3.79 5.22 32.71
C ASN A 62 -3.52 6.74 32.58
N GLU A 63 -2.53 7.28 33.29
CA GLU A 63 -2.12 8.66 33.06
C GLU A 63 -1.54 8.83 31.68
N LYS A 64 -1.99 9.89 31.00
CA LYS A 64 -1.53 10.27 29.66
C LYS A 64 -0.75 11.57 29.71
N ARG A 65 0.26 11.69 28.90
CA ARG A 65 1.05 12.91 28.74
C ARG A 65 1.29 13.16 27.27
N GLN A 66 0.79 14.27 26.76
CA GLN A 66 1.07 14.74 25.41
C GLN A 66 2.51 15.26 25.34
N ILE A 67 3.24 14.89 24.28
CA ILE A 67 4.63 15.26 24.04
C ILE A 67 4.75 16.33 22.96
N THR A 68 3.96 16.20 21.88
CA THR A 68 3.99 17.14 20.76
C THR A 68 2.71 17.97 20.69
N THR A 69 2.82 19.17 20.10
CA THR A 69 1.69 20.12 19.94
C THR A 69 1.82 20.84 18.61
N LEU A 70 1.81 20.07 17.50
CA LEU A 70 1.94 20.60 16.15
C LEU A 70 0.56 20.83 15.52
N ARG A 71 0.40 21.92 14.78
CA ARG A 71 -0.88 22.34 14.20
C ARG A 71 -1.52 21.27 13.33
N HIS A 72 -0.76 20.70 12.39
CA HIS A 72 -1.23 19.67 11.48
C HIS A 72 -0.86 18.25 11.94
N GLY A 73 -0.46 18.15 13.22
CA GLY A 73 -0.13 16.89 13.86
C GLY A 73 1.21 16.30 13.43
N VAL A 74 1.44 15.10 13.92
CA VAL A 74 2.60 14.26 13.64
C VAL A 74 2.16 13.13 12.75
N LEU A 75 2.88 12.92 11.65
CA LEU A 75 2.66 11.83 10.70
C LEU A 75 3.26 10.53 11.23
N ARG A 76 4.49 10.60 11.73
CA ARG A 76 5.23 9.48 12.33
C ARG A 76 6.29 9.96 13.30
N TYR A 77 6.76 9.05 14.16
CA TYR A 77 7.83 9.34 15.11
C TYR A 77 8.69 8.11 15.36
N GLN A 78 9.90 8.33 15.87
CA GLN A 78 10.77 7.28 16.39
C GLN A 78 11.45 7.78 17.67
N LEU A 79 11.50 6.92 18.69
CA LEU A 79 12.25 7.18 19.92
C LEU A 79 13.74 6.94 19.70
N SER A 80 14.59 7.70 20.39
CA SER A 80 16.02 7.38 20.55
C SER A 80 16.19 6.10 21.38
N ASP A 81 17.29 5.36 21.20
CA ASP A 81 17.52 4.11 21.93
C ASP A 81 17.59 4.29 23.45
N ASP A 82 17.96 5.47 23.93
CA ASP A 82 17.96 5.83 25.35
C ASP A 82 16.59 6.32 25.86
N GLU A 83 15.58 6.36 24.99
CA GLU A 83 14.20 6.78 25.27
C GLU A 83 14.09 8.17 25.94
N THR A 84 15.04 9.06 25.67
CA THR A 84 15.00 10.43 26.21
C THR A 84 14.42 11.43 25.23
N LYS A 85 14.47 11.14 23.93
CA LYS A 85 14.06 12.00 22.83
C LYS A 85 13.24 11.22 21.80
N LEU A 86 12.54 11.95 20.98
CA LEU A 86 11.99 11.43 19.73
C LEU A 86 12.33 12.34 18.56
N VAL A 87 12.45 11.75 17.38
CA VAL A 87 12.38 12.45 16.10
C VAL A 87 10.98 12.25 15.54
N PHE A 88 10.45 13.28 14.91
CA PHE A 88 9.12 13.23 14.28
C PHE A 88 9.14 13.81 12.88
N GLU A 89 8.19 13.35 12.08
CA GLU A 89 7.79 13.97 10.83
C GLU A 89 6.40 14.60 11.01
N ALA A 90 6.26 15.82 10.53
CA ALA A 90 5.03 16.59 10.63
C ALA A 90 4.81 17.42 9.38
N THR A 91 3.55 17.77 9.10
CA THR A 91 3.23 18.75 8.06
C THR A 91 3.33 20.14 8.65
N LEU A 92 4.12 21.01 8.03
CA LEU A 92 4.41 22.36 8.49
C LEU A 92 4.25 23.37 7.36
N TRP A 93 3.95 24.61 7.74
CA TRP A 93 4.01 25.76 6.83
C TRP A 93 5.40 26.37 6.80
N PRO A 94 5.82 26.99 5.69
CA PRO A 94 7.11 27.67 5.59
C PRO A 94 7.35 28.69 6.71
N GLU A 95 6.31 29.40 7.11
CA GLU A 95 6.38 30.42 8.15
C GLU A 95 6.69 29.82 9.54
N GLU A 96 6.15 28.63 9.85
CA GLU A 96 6.46 27.94 11.11
C GLU A 96 7.93 27.54 11.18
N ILE A 97 8.49 27.14 10.04
CA ILE A 97 9.90 26.75 9.97
C ILE A 97 10.81 27.96 10.08
N GLN A 98 10.53 29.03 9.34
CA GLN A 98 11.34 30.26 9.32
C GLN A 98 11.37 30.93 10.69
N GLU A 99 10.24 31.00 11.38
CA GLU A 99 10.15 31.57 12.72
C GLU A 99 10.67 30.62 13.80
N ASN A 100 10.92 29.37 13.50
CA ASN A 100 11.21 28.29 14.45
C ASN A 100 10.22 28.27 15.62
N THR A 101 8.96 28.60 15.32
CA THR A 101 7.90 28.80 16.30
C THR A 101 6.74 27.90 15.90
N ALA A 102 6.40 26.96 16.76
CA ALA A 102 5.20 26.16 16.57
C ALA A 102 3.97 27.08 16.58
N PHE A 103 2.96 26.74 15.76
CA PHE A 103 1.71 27.52 15.69
C PHE A 103 1.12 27.80 17.07
N GLU A 104 1.17 26.84 17.98
CA GLU A 104 0.65 26.98 19.34
C GLU A 104 1.35 28.05 20.18
N GLU A 105 2.59 28.39 19.83
CA GLU A 105 3.41 29.42 20.50
C GLU A 105 3.19 30.83 19.87
N MET A 106 2.47 30.90 18.74
CA MET A 106 2.12 32.18 18.12
C MET A 106 1.10 32.95 18.96
N THR A 107 1.15 34.29 18.85
CA THR A 107 0.15 35.12 19.54
C THR A 107 -1.26 34.87 18.97
N PRO A 108 -2.34 35.07 19.79
CA PRO A 108 -3.71 34.91 19.32
C PRO A 108 -4.03 35.75 18.06
N GLU A 109 -3.46 36.95 17.97
CA GLU A 109 -3.65 37.83 16.83
C GLU A 109 -3.00 37.25 15.55
N LYS A 110 -1.78 36.72 15.66
CA LYS A 110 -1.12 36.06 14.53
C LYS A 110 -1.87 34.81 14.09
N LYS A 111 -2.35 34.00 15.03
CA LYS A 111 -3.17 32.83 14.74
C LYS A 111 -4.43 33.19 13.96
N ALA A 112 -5.19 34.17 14.48
CA ALA A 112 -6.43 34.62 13.85
C ALA A 112 -6.22 35.19 12.46
N GLN A 113 -5.20 36.03 12.29
CA GLN A 113 -4.83 36.59 11.00
C GLN A 113 -4.49 35.50 9.98
N TRP A 114 -3.75 34.50 10.41
CA TRP A 114 -3.32 33.41 9.55
C TRP A 114 -4.45 32.46 9.15
N GLU A 115 -5.37 32.18 10.08
CA GLU A 115 -6.57 31.40 9.79
C GLU A 115 -7.53 32.12 8.83
N GLU A 116 -7.69 33.43 9.00
CA GLU A 116 -8.48 34.26 8.07
C GLU A 116 -7.84 34.30 6.68
N ASP A 117 -6.52 34.46 6.58
CA ASP A 117 -5.80 34.48 5.31
C ASP A 117 -5.93 33.15 4.55
N LEU A 118 -5.97 31.99 5.25
CA LEU A 118 -6.08 30.67 4.61
C LEU A 118 -7.39 30.44 3.86
N ASP A 119 -8.50 30.98 4.34
CA ASP A 119 -9.81 30.79 3.71
C ASP A 119 -9.97 31.56 2.40
N TRP A 120 -9.24 32.67 2.26
CA TRP A 120 -9.35 33.59 1.11
C TRP A 120 -8.12 33.58 0.21
N ARG A 121 -7.01 33.02 0.67
CA ARG A 121 -5.75 33.02 -0.05
C ARG A 121 -5.81 32.10 -1.27
N PRO A 122 -5.49 32.58 -2.47
CA PRO A 122 -5.31 31.69 -3.61
C PRO A 122 -4.10 30.78 -3.37
N TYR A 123 -4.21 29.51 -3.78
CA TYR A 123 -3.09 28.58 -3.70
C TYR A 123 -2.05 28.95 -4.77
N GLU A 124 -0.82 29.20 -4.35
CA GLU A 124 0.29 29.43 -5.25
C GLU A 124 1.06 28.12 -5.42
N ILE A 125 0.99 27.56 -6.63
CA ILE A 125 1.58 26.26 -6.94
C ILE A 125 2.85 26.48 -7.75
N THR A 126 3.99 26.11 -7.18
CA THR A 126 5.31 26.27 -7.79
C THR A 126 6.08 24.93 -7.90
N ASN A 127 5.51 23.83 -7.40
CA ASN A 127 6.13 22.51 -7.40
C ASN A 127 5.23 21.44 -8.04
N LEU A 128 5.82 20.31 -8.40
CA LEU A 128 5.10 19.17 -8.98
C LEU A 128 4.33 18.35 -7.95
N THR A 129 4.70 18.41 -6.69
CA THR A 129 4.10 17.65 -5.60
C THR A 129 2.97 18.40 -4.88
N TYR A 130 2.30 19.34 -5.58
CA TYR A 130 1.24 20.16 -5.01
C TYR A 130 -0.03 19.38 -4.62
N LYS A 131 -0.14 18.14 -5.03
CA LYS A 131 -1.20 17.21 -4.62
C LYS A 131 -0.63 15.80 -4.53
N LEU A 132 -1.08 15.06 -3.53
CA LEU A 132 -0.70 13.67 -3.29
C LEU A 132 -1.95 12.92 -2.84
N ASP A 133 -2.35 11.94 -3.65
CA ASP A 133 -3.49 11.10 -3.32
C ASP A 133 -3.20 10.26 -2.07
N GLU A 134 -4.22 10.01 -1.29
CA GLU A 134 -4.17 9.19 -0.06
C GLU A 134 -3.35 9.80 1.09
N TRP A 135 -2.45 10.78 0.85
CA TRP A 135 -1.58 11.33 1.90
C TRP A 135 -2.06 12.72 2.38
N HIS A 136 -2.02 13.69 1.50
CA HIS A 136 -2.29 15.09 1.83
C HIS A 136 -3.42 15.71 1.01
N GLY A 137 -3.84 15.05 -0.06
CA GLY A 137 -4.77 15.64 -1.00
C GLY A 137 -4.15 16.84 -1.73
N MET A 138 -4.93 17.93 -1.87
CA MET A 138 -4.45 19.19 -2.42
C MET A 138 -3.69 19.95 -1.35
N ARG A 139 -2.41 20.26 -1.61
CA ARG A 139 -1.57 21.05 -0.72
C ARG A 139 -1.86 22.55 -0.88
N LYS A 140 -1.88 23.24 0.24
CA LYS A 140 -2.11 24.68 0.30
C LYS A 140 -0.82 25.49 0.51
N GLY A 141 0.34 24.82 0.44
CA GLY A 141 1.67 25.37 0.66
C GLY A 141 2.44 24.73 1.81
N GLU A 142 1.77 23.85 2.58
CA GLU A 142 2.41 23.03 3.61
C GLU A 142 3.26 21.92 2.98
N PHE A 143 4.26 21.45 3.71
CA PHE A 143 5.12 20.33 3.31
C PHE A 143 5.61 19.51 4.52
N SER A 144 6.05 18.27 4.26
CA SER A 144 6.58 17.39 5.30
C SER A 144 7.93 17.87 5.78
N HIS A 145 8.10 17.93 7.11
CA HIS A 145 9.32 18.36 7.73
C HIS A 145 9.61 17.55 9.00
N ILE A 146 10.84 17.59 9.46
CA ILE A 146 11.27 16.83 10.61
C ILE A 146 11.73 17.73 11.77
N GLY A 147 11.60 17.18 12.96
CA GLY A 147 12.05 17.81 14.18
C GLY A 147 12.27 16.81 15.30
N THR A 148 12.69 17.29 16.44
CA THR A 148 12.88 16.48 17.64
C THR A 148 12.06 17.00 18.82
N ALA A 149 11.72 16.13 19.75
CA ALA A 149 11.14 16.50 21.04
C ALA A 149 11.81 15.75 22.18
N GLU A 150 12.00 16.44 23.31
CA GLU A 150 12.48 15.83 24.55
C GLU A 150 11.30 15.26 25.33
N LEU A 151 11.38 14.01 25.73
CA LEU A 151 10.28 13.38 26.47
C LEU A 151 10.03 13.98 27.85
N SER A 152 11.07 14.43 28.56
CA SER A 152 10.94 14.98 29.92
C SER A 152 10.40 16.39 29.95
N SER A 153 10.91 17.27 29.11
CA SER A 153 10.61 18.71 29.10
C SER A 153 9.50 19.09 28.11
N LYS A 154 9.16 18.20 27.18
CA LYS A 154 8.27 18.45 26.04
C LYS A 154 8.77 19.55 25.08
N LYS A 155 10.05 19.90 25.18
CA LYS A 155 10.64 20.88 24.30
C LYS A 155 10.76 20.32 22.91
N GLN A 156 10.08 20.97 21.97
CA GLN A 156 10.12 20.65 20.55
C GLN A 156 11.13 21.54 19.85
N LYS A 157 11.77 21.01 18.81
CA LYS A 157 12.70 21.73 17.97
C LYS A 157 12.50 21.31 16.53
N LEU A 158 12.12 22.24 15.67
CA LEU A 158 12.09 22.06 14.24
C LEU A 158 13.49 22.24 13.64
N PHE A 159 13.79 21.53 12.58
CA PHE A 159 15.07 21.67 11.90
C PHE A 159 15.00 22.81 10.87
N THR A 160 15.76 23.87 11.10
CA THR A 160 15.74 25.12 10.34
C THR A 160 17.11 25.46 9.77
N SER A 161 17.75 24.54 9.06
CA SER A 161 18.94 24.93 8.30
C SER A 161 18.54 25.49 6.93
N ASP A 162 19.33 26.37 6.36
CA ASP A 162 19.09 27.00 5.04
C ASP A 162 18.80 25.99 3.92
N CYS A 163 19.30 24.76 4.06
CA CYS A 163 19.05 23.66 3.12
C CYS A 163 17.69 22.99 3.38
N MET A 164 17.18 22.98 4.62
CA MET A 164 15.95 22.29 5.01
C MET A 164 14.70 23.10 4.68
N GLU A 165 14.80 24.43 4.59
CA GLU A 165 13.66 25.32 4.31
C GLU A 165 13.04 25.12 2.92
N LYS A 166 13.77 24.44 2.01
CA LYS A 166 13.35 24.17 0.63
C LYS A 166 13.31 22.69 0.30
N MET A 167 13.18 21.86 1.33
CA MET A 167 13.22 20.40 1.20
C MET A 167 12.05 19.78 1.93
N GLU A 168 11.36 18.86 1.27
CA GLU A 168 10.55 17.85 1.96
C GLU A 168 11.49 16.92 2.71
N ALA A 169 11.20 16.64 3.97
CA ALA A 169 11.97 15.71 4.79
C ALA A 169 11.02 14.69 5.42
N ILE A 170 11.23 13.43 5.08
CA ILE A 170 10.33 12.33 5.41
C ILE A 170 11.07 11.13 5.99
N TYR A 171 10.38 10.28 6.74
CA TYR A 171 10.89 9.02 7.30
C TYR A 171 12.16 9.16 8.11
N PRO A 172 12.20 9.99 9.15
CA PRO A 172 13.41 10.15 9.96
C PRO A 172 13.69 8.93 10.84
N SER A 173 14.96 8.62 11.04
CA SER A 173 15.43 7.60 11.96
C SER A 173 16.67 8.02 12.75
N TRP A 174 16.77 7.57 14.01
CA TRP A 174 17.91 7.80 14.88
C TRP A 174 19.07 6.84 14.60
N SER A 175 20.31 7.33 14.75
CA SER A 175 21.47 6.46 15.04
C SER A 175 21.35 5.87 16.43
N HIS A 176 21.95 4.70 16.67
CA HIS A 176 21.93 4.01 17.97
C HIS A 176 22.58 4.83 19.08
N ASP A 177 23.61 5.63 18.76
CA ASP A 177 24.25 6.53 19.72
C ASP A 177 23.45 7.83 19.98
N GLY A 178 22.31 8.02 19.31
CA GLY A 178 21.43 9.17 19.47
C GLY A 178 22.01 10.51 19.00
N LYS A 179 23.07 10.51 18.18
CA LYS A 179 23.75 11.73 17.73
C LYS A 179 23.47 12.13 16.30
N LYS A 180 22.94 11.20 15.48
CA LYS A 180 22.63 11.45 14.09
C LYS A 180 21.19 11.08 13.79
N ILE A 181 20.66 11.72 12.76
CA ILE A 181 19.34 11.42 12.20
C ILE A 181 19.53 11.22 10.70
N ALA A 182 19.05 10.09 10.19
CA ALA A 182 18.91 9.82 8.78
C ALA A 182 17.46 10.05 8.35
N PHE A 183 17.26 10.53 7.13
CA PHE A 183 15.93 10.78 6.58
C PHE A 183 16.00 10.85 5.07
N TYR A 184 14.86 10.77 4.42
CA TYR A 184 14.77 11.05 2.99
C TYR A 184 14.34 12.49 2.74
N GLY A 185 14.95 13.10 1.72
CA GLY A 185 14.65 14.45 1.31
C GLY A 185 14.53 14.56 -0.20
N TYR A 186 13.73 15.51 -0.65
CA TYR A 186 13.67 15.93 -2.04
C TYR A 186 13.35 17.43 -2.13
N PRO A 187 13.81 18.11 -3.19
CA PRO A 187 13.58 19.54 -3.32
C PRO A 187 12.08 19.88 -3.35
N TYR A 188 11.69 20.85 -2.55
CA TYR A 188 10.31 21.37 -2.54
C TYR A 188 9.97 22.10 -3.84
N GLU A 189 10.91 22.83 -4.42
CA GLU A 189 10.73 23.57 -5.67
C GLU A 189 11.41 22.88 -6.86
N GLY A 190 10.79 22.95 -8.03
CA GLY A 190 11.36 22.52 -9.31
C GLY A 190 10.78 21.26 -9.90
N ALA A 191 11.39 20.81 -10.99
CA ALA A 191 10.90 19.68 -11.80
C ALA A 191 11.25 18.30 -11.27
N LYS A 192 11.96 18.20 -10.15
CA LYS A 192 12.48 16.94 -9.61
C LYS A 192 11.62 16.32 -8.49
N GLY A 193 10.34 16.61 -8.46
CA GLY A 193 9.44 15.94 -7.48
C GLY A 193 9.64 14.42 -7.48
N PHE A 194 9.87 13.84 -6.31
CA PHE A 194 10.20 12.43 -6.06
C PHE A 194 11.61 11.96 -6.48
N ASP A 195 12.56 12.82 -6.77
CA ASP A 195 13.96 12.46 -6.73
C ASP A 195 14.41 12.44 -5.26
N VAL A 196 13.96 11.39 -4.58
CA VAL A 196 14.20 11.19 -3.16
C VAL A 196 15.67 10.81 -2.95
N GLU A 197 16.33 11.51 -2.04
CA GLU A 197 17.70 11.25 -1.66
C GLU A 197 17.84 10.99 -0.16
N LEU A 198 18.86 10.24 0.22
CA LEU A 198 19.17 9.94 1.61
C LEU A 198 20.07 11.05 2.19
N PHE A 199 19.65 11.58 3.32
CA PHE A 199 20.37 12.60 4.08
C PHE A 199 20.69 12.13 5.49
N VAL A 200 21.75 12.72 6.06
CA VAL A 200 22.11 12.58 7.47
C VAL A 200 22.43 13.95 8.04
N CYS A 201 21.95 14.22 9.24
CA CYS A 201 22.33 15.40 10.02
C CYS A 201 22.65 15.00 11.47
N ASP A 202 23.12 15.96 12.30
CA ASP A 202 23.21 15.76 13.73
C ASP A 202 21.83 15.85 14.42
N GLU A 203 21.76 15.50 15.70
CA GLU A 203 20.54 15.53 16.50
C GLU A 203 19.85 16.90 16.55
N ASN A 204 20.52 17.94 16.13
CA ASN A 204 20.05 19.32 16.08
C ASN A 204 19.67 19.81 14.66
N GLY A 205 19.72 18.94 13.67
CA GLY A 205 19.47 19.28 12.27
C GLY A 205 20.62 20.03 11.61
N LYS A 206 21.79 20.08 12.25
CA LYS A 206 23.01 20.71 11.68
C LYS A 206 23.86 19.66 10.98
N ASN A 207 24.93 20.15 10.31
CA ASN A 207 25.89 19.29 9.59
C ASN A 207 25.19 18.36 8.58
N LEU A 208 24.18 18.88 7.91
CA LEU A 208 23.43 18.16 6.89
C LEU A 208 24.34 17.68 5.77
N LYS A 209 24.26 16.40 5.45
CA LYS A 209 25.01 15.76 4.36
C LYS A 209 24.07 14.88 3.54
N GLN A 210 24.06 15.06 2.23
CA GLN A 210 23.48 14.12 1.29
C GLN A 210 24.39 12.90 1.16
N ILE A 211 23.81 11.71 1.29
CA ILE A 211 24.53 10.43 1.30
C ILE A 211 24.36 9.70 -0.02
N SER A 212 23.17 9.77 -0.62
CA SER A 212 22.88 9.18 -1.92
C SER A 212 22.99 10.22 -3.03
N ASN A 213 23.13 9.75 -4.26
CA ASN A 213 23.11 10.59 -5.45
C ASN A 213 22.60 9.77 -6.64
N ASP A 214 21.37 10.04 -7.10
CA ASP A 214 20.72 9.32 -8.20
C ASP A 214 20.65 7.77 -8.02
N ASN A 215 20.62 7.30 -6.78
CA ASN A 215 20.59 5.86 -6.48
C ASN A 215 19.19 5.23 -6.58
N GLY A 216 18.17 5.98 -7.00
CA GLY A 216 16.82 5.47 -7.14
C GLY A 216 16.16 5.13 -5.80
N ILE A 217 16.39 5.93 -4.76
CA ILE A 217 15.82 5.71 -3.44
C ILE A 217 14.30 5.66 -3.53
N TYR A 218 13.72 4.65 -2.87
CA TYR A 218 12.31 4.52 -2.66
C TYR A 218 11.97 4.95 -1.24
N GLY A 219 11.38 6.12 -1.12
CA GLY A 219 11.19 6.80 0.17
C GLY A 219 9.89 6.44 0.88
N ASP A 220 9.47 5.18 0.94
CA ASP A 220 8.28 4.75 1.67
C ASP A 220 8.57 3.97 2.97
N HIS A 221 9.85 3.85 3.35
CA HIS A 221 10.30 3.21 4.60
C HIS A 221 11.43 3.99 5.23
N ALA A 222 11.48 4.06 6.55
CA ALA A 222 12.56 4.73 7.24
C ALA A 222 13.91 4.05 6.95
N PRO A 223 14.98 4.82 6.66
CA PRO A 223 16.33 4.28 6.59
C PRO A 223 16.76 3.73 7.94
N ALA A 224 17.58 2.68 7.98
CA ALA A 224 18.03 2.07 9.23
C ALA A 224 19.54 2.15 9.38
N PHE A 225 20.04 2.69 10.49
CA PHE A 225 21.47 2.65 10.81
C PHE A 225 21.93 1.22 11.09
N THR A 226 23.16 0.90 10.69
CA THR A 226 23.82 -0.33 11.12
C THR A 226 24.14 -0.26 12.62
N ALA A 227 24.25 -1.41 13.29
CA ALA A 227 24.48 -1.48 14.74
C ALA A 227 25.69 -0.70 15.25
N ASP A 228 26.68 -0.42 14.39
CA ASP A 228 27.89 0.35 14.69
C ASP A 228 27.80 1.82 14.22
N ASP A 229 26.63 2.26 13.75
CA ASP A 229 26.37 3.60 13.21
C ASP A 229 27.33 4.04 12.07
N THR A 230 28.02 3.08 11.42
CA THR A 230 28.96 3.36 10.33
C THR A 230 28.31 3.30 8.95
N GLY A 231 27.10 2.75 8.86
CA GLY A 231 26.35 2.64 7.62
C GLY A 231 24.85 2.83 7.81
N ILE A 232 24.15 2.94 6.69
CA ILE A 232 22.69 3.05 6.63
C ILE A 232 22.18 2.08 5.56
N VAL A 233 21.17 1.31 5.90
CA VAL A 233 20.41 0.50 4.93
C VAL A 233 19.17 1.29 4.51
N ALA A 234 18.96 1.40 3.20
CA ALA A 234 17.80 2.00 2.59
C ALA A 234 17.30 1.13 1.43
N MET A 235 16.01 1.22 1.12
CA MET A 235 15.43 0.54 -0.04
C MET A 235 15.60 1.42 -1.26
N VAL A 236 16.03 0.82 -2.36
CA VAL A 236 16.23 1.49 -3.64
C VAL A 236 15.52 0.72 -4.74
N PHE A 237 15.06 1.42 -5.76
CA PHE A 237 14.76 0.76 -7.03
C PHE A 237 16.08 0.37 -7.69
N GLY A 238 16.20 -0.89 -8.07
CA GLY A 238 17.34 -1.33 -8.84
C GLY A 238 17.43 -0.54 -10.15
N ASP A 239 18.63 -0.04 -10.47
CA ASP A 239 18.91 0.63 -11.76
C ASP A 239 19.11 -0.45 -12.83
N PHE A 240 18.00 -1.04 -13.27
CA PHE A 240 18.01 -2.09 -14.27
C PHE A 240 17.69 -1.53 -15.65
N GLU A 241 18.52 -1.86 -16.63
CA GLU A 241 18.35 -1.47 -18.03
C GLU A 241 17.02 -1.99 -18.64
N ASP A 242 16.48 -3.07 -18.03
CA ASP A 242 15.23 -3.70 -18.47
C ASP A 242 13.96 -2.96 -18.00
N GLY A 243 14.12 -1.89 -17.19
CA GLY A 243 13.00 -1.11 -16.66
C GLY A 243 12.16 -1.84 -15.60
N SER A 244 12.72 -2.87 -14.97
CA SER A 244 12.04 -3.55 -13.86
C SER A 244 11.97 -2.67 -12.62
N CYS A 245 10.85 -2.76 -11.88
CA CYS A 245 10.60 -2.00 -10.65
C CYS A 245 10.82 -2.87 -9.40
N VAL A 246 11.98 -3.51 -9.31
CA VAL A 246 12.32 -4.35 -8.16
C VAL A 246 13.00 -3.50 -7.10
N GLN A 247 12.50 -3.57 -5.87
CA GLN A 247 13.10 -2.89 -4.71
C GLN A 247 14.12 -3.79 -4.04
N LEU A 248 15.28 -3.22 -3.76
CA LEU A 248 16.40 -3.92 -3.16
C LEU A 248 17.01 -3.13 -1.99
N PRO A 249 17.55 -3.80 -0.96
CA PRO A 249 18.26 -3.13 0.12
C PRO A 249 19.66 -2.73 -0.33
N MET A 250 19.97 -1.45 -0.12
CA MET A 250 21.29 -0.88 -0.38
C MET A 250 21.94 -0.43 0.93
N LEU A 251 23.19 -0.77 1.14
CA LEU A 251 24.01 -0.25 2.22
C LEU A 251 24.80 0.96 1.75
N PHE A 252 24.67 2.06 2.45
CA PHE A 252 25.45 3.28 2.31
C PHE A 252 26.50 3.33 3.43
N ASP A 253 27.77 3.27 3.08
CA ASP A 253 28.88 3.35 4.01
C ASP A 253 29.24 4.82 4.29
N LEU A 254 28.99 5.26 5.50
CA LEU A 254 29.17 6.66 5.91
C LEU A 254 30.64 7.03 6.09
N MET A 255 31.51 6.04 6.30
CA MET A 255 32.95 6.27 6.53
C MET A 255 33.72 6.44 5.22
N ASN A 256 33.39 5.59 4.24
CA ASN A 256 34.08 5.56 2.95
C ASN A 256 33.32 6.34 1.85
N ASN A 257 32.10 6.76 2.15
CA ASN A 257 31.20 7.44 1.18
C ASN A 257 30.94 6.59 -0.07
N THR A 258 30.73 5.29 0.13
CA THR A 258 30.42 4.30 -0.91
C THR A 258 29.08 3.65 -0.64
N HIS A 259 28.51 3.00 -1.65
CA HIS A 259 27.27 2.25 -1.50
C HIS A 259 27.34 0.94 -2.28
N ARG A 260 26.52 -0.05 -1.88
CA ARG A 260 26.39 -1.33 -2.57
C ARG A 260 25.03 -1.98 -2.29
N TYR A 261 24.54 -2.78 -3.20
CA TYR A 261 23.42 -3.67 -2.89
C TYR A 261 23.84 -4.65 -1.79
N LEU A 262 22.95 -4.93 -0.84
CA LEU A 262 23.19 -5.93 0.18
C LEU A 262 23.02 -7.35 -0.37
N ILE A 263 22.04 -7.54 -1.26
CA ILE A 263 21.77 -8.83 -1.90
C ILE A 263 21.88 -8.62 -3.40
N ASP A 264 22.86 -9.29 -4.03
CA ASP A 264 23.02 -9.24 -5.48
C ASP A 264 22.15 -10.28 -6.16
N GLU A 265 21.74 -9.99 -7.41
CA GLU A 265 20.95 -10.91 -8.21
C GLU A 265 19.65 -11.39 -7.53
N TRP A 266 19.18 -10.71 -6.48
CA TRP A 266 17.87 -10.99 -5.93
C TRP A 266 16.80 -10.60 -6.95
N ASP A 267 16.04 -11.59 -7.38
CA ASP A 267 15.13 -11.45 -8.52
C ASP A 267 13.69 -11.09 -8.10
N GLU A 268 13.46 -10.96 -6.80
CA GLU A 268 12.15 -10.64 -6.25
C GLU A 268 12.15 -9.29 -5.53
N SER A 269 11.02 -8.59 -5.59
CA SER A 269 10.88 -7.32 -4.89
C SER A 269 10.78 -7.52 -3.38
N ILE A 270 11.53 -6.75 -2.63
CA ILE A 270 11.30 -6.60 -1.20
C ILE A 270 10.16 -5.60 -1.05
N CYS A 271 9.13 -5.97 -0.31
CA CYS A 271 8.05 -5.07 0.11
C CYS A 271 6.95 -4.73 -0.91
N HIS A 272 6.71 -5.46 -1.98
CA HIS A 272 5.57 -5.17 -2.86
C HIS A 272 4.50 -6.25 -2.92
N GLY A 273 3.32 -5.89 -2.39
CA GLY A 273 2.11 -6.67 -2.55
C GLY A 273 0.86 -5.84 -2.80
N VAL A 274 -0.09 -6.39 -3.55
CA VAL A 274 -1.46 -5.90 -3.46
C VAL A 274 -2.03 -6.46 -2.18
N HIS A 275 -2.26 -5.57 -1.25
CA HIS A 275 -3.09 -5.92 -0.12
C HIS A 275 -4.55 -5.68 -0.49
N PRO A 276 -5.44 -6.64 -0.22
CA PRO A 276 -6.87 -6.44 -0.35
C PRO A 276 -7.33 -5.31 0.57
N LEU A 277 -8.59 -4.96 0.44
CA LEU A 277 -9.30 -4.19 1.45
C LEU A 277 -8.78 -4.57 2.82
N ARG A 278 -7.95 -3.72 3.42
CA ARG A 278 -7.51 -3.92 4.78
C ARG A 278 -8.70 -3.66 5.68
N ALA A 279 -9.31 -4.72 6.15
CA ALA A 279 -10.21 -4.63 7.28
C ALA A 279 -9.38 -4.21 8.50
N GLY A 280 -9.44 -2.92 8.84
CA GLY A 280 -8.60 -2.32 9.87
C GLY A 280 -7.33 -1.72 9.25
N SER A 281 -7.52 -0.63 8.56
CA SER A 281 -6.53 0.15 7.85
C SER A 281 -5.27 0.40 8.66
N LEU A 282 -4.19 -0.20 8.23
CA LEU A 282 -2.95 0.56 8.27
C LEU A 282 -3.06 1.57 7.13
N GLU A 283 -3.09 2.84 7.45
CA GLU A 283 -3.13 3.90 6.46
C GLU A 283 -1.97 3.70 5.48
N TYR A 284 -2.25 3.88 4.21
CA TYR A 284 -1.23 3.89 3.17
C TYR A 284 -0.14 4.88 3.60
N GLY A 285 1.06 4.40 3.83
CA GLY A 285 2.19 5.23 4.29
C GLY A 285 2.74 4.89 5.69
N ASP A 286 2.10 4.01 6.46
CA ASP A 286 2.61 3.61 7.78
C ASP A 286 3.38 2.28 7.76
N HIS A 287 3.99 1.96 6.62
CA HIS A 287 4.76 0.75 6.40
C HIS A 287 6.19 0.85 6.97
N SER A 288 6.30 1.14 8.25
CA SER A 288 7.61 1.33 8.88
C SER A 288 8.43 0.05 9.08
N ASN A 289 7.91 -1.15 8.73
CA ASN A 289 8.50 -2.42 9.16
C ASN A 289 8.63 -3.51 8.07
N TYR A 290 8.81 -3.18 6.81
CA TYR A 290 9.07 -4.21 5.78
C TYR A 290 10.46 -4.81 5.86
N PHE A 291 11.41 -4.11 6.45
CA PHE A 291 12.71 -4.66 6.78
C PHE A 291 13.17 -4.21 8.16
N LYS A 292 13.99 -4.98 8.81
CA LYS A 292 14.57 -4.68 10.11
C LYS A 292 15.94 -5.27 10.27
N LEU A 293 16.86 -4.45 10.76
CA LEU A 293 18.17 -4.92 11.19
C LEU A 293 18.08 -5.46 12.62
N THR A 294 18.77 -6.57 12.91
CA THR A 294 18.92 -7.04 14.29
C THR A 294 19.82 -6.09 15.08
N LYS A 295 19.57 -5.96 16.38
CA LYS A 295 20.34 -5.08 17.27
C LYS A 295 21.83 -5.45 17.32
N ASP A 296 22.17 -6.72 17.14
CA ASP A 296 23.55 -7.21 17.07
C ASP A 296 24.21 -6.98 15.68
N GLY A 297 23.46 -6.44 14.72
CA GLY A 297 23.94 -6.13 13.37
C GLY A 297 24.22 -7.32 12.48
N LYS A 298 23.74 -8.53 12.85
CA LYS A 298 24.07 -9.74 12.09
C LYS A 298 23.10 -10.04 10.97
N TYR A 299 21.82 -9.71 11.14
CA TYR A 299 20.78 -10.07 10.19
C TYR A 299 19.97 -8.86 9.72
N LEU A 300 19.62 -8.90 8.45
CA LEU A 300 18.54 -8.12 7.85
C LEU A 300 17.34 -9.04 7.68
N TYR A 301 16.23 -8.73 8.35
CA TYR A 301 14.92 -9.34 8.12
C TYR A 301 14.13 -8.49 7.13
N PHE A 302 13.42 -9.14 6.22
CA PHE A 302 12.61 -8.44 5.22
C PHE A 302 11.46 -9.31 4.71
N GLN A 303 10.42 -8.64 4.22
CA GLN A 303 9.31 -9.30 3.54
C GLN A 303 9.61 -9.41 2.04
N THR A 304 9.16 -10.48 1.41
CA THR A 304 9.21 -10.66 -0.04
C THR A 304 7.95 -11.36 -0.54
N GLY A 305 7.50 -10.96 -1.73
CA GLY A 305 6.36 -11.58 -2.40
C GLY A 305 6.81 -12.53 -3.51
N ARG A 306 6.33 -13.77 -3.50
CA ARG A 306 6.62 -14.74 -4.55
C ARG A 306 5.42 -15.64 -4.85
N HIS A 307 5.03 -15.72 -6.11
CA HIS A 307 3.97 -16.60 -6.60
C HIS A 307 2.68 -16.53 -5.75
N GLY A 308 2.23 -15.30 -5.46
CA GLY A 308 1.00 -15.08 -4.70
C GLY A 308 1.11 -15.32 -3.20
N ARG A 309 2.30 -15.37 -2.63
CA ARG A 309 2.55 -15.53 -1.20
C ARG A 309 3.49 -14.47 -0.70
N TYR A 310 3.28 -14.02 0.53
CA TYR A 310 4.17 -13.11 1.22
C TYR A 310 4.84 -13.80 2.37
N SER A 311 6.15 -13.77 2.35
CA SER A 311 7.01 -14.50 3.28
C SER A 311 7.90 -13.54 4.05
N LEU A 312 8.31 -13.94 5.25
CA LEU A 312 9.36 -13.27 6.00
C LEU A 312 10.68 -14.00 5.78
N CYS A 313 11.66 -13.27 5.30
CA CYS A 313 13.00 -13.74 5.04
C CYS A 313 14.00 -13.06 5.96
N ARG A 314 15.19 -13.65 6.06
CA ARG A 314 16.36 -12.98 6.62
C ARG A 314 17.62 -13.31 5.83
N VAL A 315 18.58 -12.43 5.92
CA VAL A 315 19.91 -12.65 5.39
C VAL A 315 20.97 -12.19 6.39
N ARG A 316 22.04 -12.95 6.49
CA ARG A 316 23.16 -12.60 7.35
C ARG A 316 24.05 -11.56 6.67
N ILE A 317 24.21 -10.39 7.29
CA ILE A 317 24.92 -9.23 6.70
C ILE A 317 26.33 -9.01 7.25
N ASP A 318 26.69 -9.60 8.41
CA ASP A 318 28.03 -9.50 8.99
C ASP A 318 29.08 -10.37 8.25
N VAL A 319 28.64 -11.43 7.56
CA VAL A 319 29.52 -12.30 6.76
C VAL A 319 30.13 -11.55 5.59
N ALA A 320 29.46 -10.58 5.03
CA ALA A 320 29.98 -9.73 3.97
C ALA A 320 31.23 -8.93 4.39
N LYS A 321 31.46 -8.70 5.69
CA LYS A 321 32.64 -8.02 6.21
C LYS A 321 33.83 -8.97 6.41
N SER A 322 33.60 -10.29 6.58
CA SER A 322 34.67 -11.27 6.94
C SER A 322 35.28 -12.00 5.74
N GLU A 323 34.56 -12.15 4.64
CA GLU A 323 35.05 -12.84 3.45
C GLU A 323 35.80 -11.90 2.48
N THR A 324 35.85 -10.59 2.76
CA THR A 324 36.46 -9.56 1.91
C THR A 324 37.93 -9.27 2.20
N ALA A 325 38.57 -10.04 3.06
CA ALA A 325 39.97 -9.76 3.46
C ALA A 325 41.04 -9.93 2.33
N GLU A 326 40.65 -10.42 1.15
CA GLU A 326 41.55 -10.62 0.02
C GLU A 326 41.08 -10.15 -1.35
N VAL A 327 40.01 -9.34 -1.46
CA VAL A 327 39.50 -8.94 -2.77
C VAL A 327 39.60 -7.44 -3.02
N SER A 328 40.33 -7.11 -4.06
CA SER A 328 40.77 -5.75 -4.42
C SER A 328 39.76 -4.94 -5.28
N SER A 329 38.50 -5.32 -5.35
CA SER A 329 37.48 -4.53 -6.06
C SER A 329 36.11 -4.54 -5.34
N VAL A 330 35.42 -3.39 -5.38
CA VAL A 330 34.12 -3.12 -4.74
C VAL A 330 32.99 -4.06 -5.22
N THR A 331 33.23 -4.83 -6.27
CA THR A 331 32.26 -5.71 -6.92
C THR A 331 32.07 -7.08 -6.24
N ASP A 332 32.92 -7.49 -5.33
CA ASP A 332 32.99 -8.89 -4.91
C ASP A 332 32.41 -9.21 -3.50
N SER A 333 31.76 -8.25 -2.85
CA SER A 333 31.27 -8.41 -1.47
C SER A 333 29.74 -8.45 -1.33
N VAL A 334 29.01 -8.89 -2.34
CA VAL A 334 27.55 -8.90 -2.36
C VAL A 334 27.02 -10.27 -1.95
N ILE A 335 25.98 -10.28 -1.11
CA ILE A 335 25.39 -11.52 -0.57
C ILE A 335 24.63 -12.24 -1.70
N LYS A 336 24.92 -13.51 -1.91
CA LYS A 336 24.21 -14.32 -2.92
C LYS A 336 22.78 -14.65 -2.47
N PRO A 337 21.80 -14.70 -3.39
CA PRO A 337 20.41 -15.06 -3.10
C PRO A 337 20.26 -16.40 -2.37
N SER A 338 21.18 -17.36 -2.61
CA SER A 338 21.19 -18.65 -1.94
C SER A 338 21.45 -18.59 -0.42
N LEU A 339 21.87 -17.44 0.10
CA LEU A 339 22.09 -17.21 1.54
C LEU A 339 20.89 -16.56 2.22
N VAL A 340 19.83 -16.24 1.48
CA VAL A 340 18.57 -15.78 2.05
C VAL A 340 17.83 -16.97 2.67
N GLU A 341 17.51 -16.86 3.94
CA GLU A 341 16.80 -17.87 4.70
C GLU A 341 15.31 -17.50 4.81
N MET A 342 14.43 -18.45 4.52
CA MET A 342 12.98 -18.29 4.77
C MET A 342 12.73 -18.49 6.28
N VAL A 343 12.21 -17.45 6.93
CA VAL A 343 11.89 -17.49 8.37
C VAL A 343 10.46 -17.96 8.58
N LEU A 344 9.53 -17.42 7.79
CA LEU A 344 8.14 -17.82 7.76
C LEU A 344 7.70 -17.92 6.31
N GLU A 345 7.23 -19.11 5.94
CA GLU A 345 6.74 -19.46 4.62
C GLU A 345 5.42 -20.23 4.75
N GLY A 346 4.51 -20.06 3.79
CA GLY A 346 3.28 -20.84 3.77
C GLY A 346 2.24 -20.28 2.81
N GLN A 347 1.00 -20.75 2.98
CA GLN A 347 -0.20 -20.25 2.28
C GLN A 347 -0.74 -19.01 2.99
N THR A 348 0.14 -18.09 3.37
CA THR A 348 -0.16 -16.92 4.19
C THR A 348 0.29 -15.64 3.53
N ASP A 349 -0.34 -14.57 3.95
CA ASP A 349 0.02 -13.20 3.66
C ASP A 349 0.58 -12.59 4.95
N ILE A 350 1.89 -12.47 5.05
CA ILE A 350 2.54 -11.76 6.15
C ILE A 350 2.49 -10.28 5.80
N GLN A 351 1.59 -9.55 6.44
CA GLN A 351 1.37 -8.13 6.15
C GLN A 351 2.37 -7.23 6.85
N GLU A 352 2.73 -7.59 8.10
CA GLU A 352 3.70 -6.87 8.91
C GLU A 352 4.41 -7.78 9.87
N PHE A 353 5.55 -7.34 10.36
CA PHE A 353 6.24 -8.00 11.44
C PHE A 353 6.90 -7.00 12.39
N ALA A 354 7.00 -7.38 13.65
CA ALA A 354 7.80 -6.69 14.64
C ALA A 354 8.69 -7.70 15.36
N MET A 355 9.84 -7.23 15.81
CA MET A 355 10.83 -8.06 16.47
C MET A 355 11.33 -7.34 17.73
N ASN A 356 11.43 -8.06 18.83
CA ASN A 356 11.98 -7.53 20.06
C ASN A 356 13.51 -7.79 20.16
N GLU A 357 14.13 -7.34 21.24
CA GLU A 357 15.57 -7.48 21.50
C GLU A 357 16.04 -8.93 21.65
N ASN A 358 15.13 -9.89 21.85
CA ASN A 358 15.42 -11.32 21.98
C ASN A 358 15.11 -12.10 20.68
N ASP A 359 14.98 -11.40 19.56
CA ASP A 359 14.63 -11.96 18.25
C ASP A 359 13.27 -12.70 18.22
N GLN A 360 12.39 -12.39 19.17
CA GLN A 360 11.03 -12.89 19.09
C GLN A 360 10.24 -12.08 18.07
N ILE A 361 9.59 -12.78 17.17
CA ILE A 361 8.88 -12.20 16.04
C ILE A 361 7.38 -12.30 16.28
N VAL A 362 6.71 -11.16 16.18
CA VAL A 362 5.26 -11.06 16.07
C VAL A 362 4.93 -10.63 14.65
N THR A 363 3.93 -11.25 14.05
CA THR A 363 3.49 -10.94 12.68
C THR A 363 2.00 -10.64 12.64
N ILE A 364 1.59 -9.82 11.69
CA ILE A 364 0.22 -9.74 11.22
C ILE A 364 0.11 -10.66 10.02
N GLN A 365 -0.70 -11.71 10.13
CA GLN A 365 -0.87 -12.70 9.07
C GLN A 365 -2.34 -12.87 8.71
N ALA A 366 -2.60 -12.94 7.41
CA ALA A 366 -3.87 -13.37 6.84
C ALA A 366 -3.69 -14.63 6.00
N ASP A 367 -4.75 -15.34 5.73
CA ASP A 367 -4.82 -16.36 4.70
C ASP A 367 -6.10 -16.23 3.88
N TRP A 368 -6.35 -17.15 2.97
CA TRP A 368 -7.50 -17.08 2.10
C TRP A 368 -8.86 -17.09 2.84
N LEU A 369 -8.95 -17.78 3.96
CA LEU A 369 -10.20 -17.95 4.74
C LEU A 369 -10.25 -17.06 5.98
N HIS A 370 -9.11 -16.48 6.39
CA HIS A 370 -9.03 -15.73 7.62
C HIS A 370 -8.44 -14.33 7.37
N PRO A 371 -9.15 -13.26 7.79
CA PRO A 371 -8.59 -11.92 7.85
C PRO A 371 -7.36 -11.87 8.75
N ALA A 372 -6.64 -10.74 8.66
CA ALA A 372 -5.41 -10.54 9.40
C ALA A 372 -5.57 -10.66 10.92
N GLU A 373 -4.68 -11.43 11.54
CA GLU A 373 -4.60 -11.66 12.98
C GLU A 373 -3.15 -11.56 13.44
N LEU A 374 -2.94 -11.32 14.74
CA LEU A 374 -1.61 -11.34 15.34
C LEU A 374 -1.16 -12.77 15.61
N TRP A 375 0.10 -13.04 15.26
CA TRP A 375 0.74 -14.35 15.47
C TRP A 375 2.12 -14.16 16.13
N MET A 376 2.51 -15.10 16.96
CA MET A 376 3.84 -15.18 17.55
C MET A 376 4.29 -16.62 17.62
N ASN A 377 5.47 -16.94 17.08
CA ASN A 377 6.04 -18.29 17.09
C ASN A 377 5.09 -19.39 16.57
N GLY A 378 4.26 -19.08 15.58
CA GLY A 378 3.29 -20.00 14.99
C GLY A 378 1.98 -20.14 15.80
N GLU A 379 1.81 -19.40 16.89
CA GLU A 379 0.56 -19.36 17.64
C GLU A 379 -0.24 -18.09 17.31
N LYS A 380 -1.53 -18.27 17.00
CA LYS A 380 -2.49 -17.17 16.81
C LYS A 380 -2.75 -16.49 18.17
N LEU A 381 -2.57 -15.19 18.25
CA LEU A 381 -2.74 -14.41 19.48
C LEU A 381 -4.12 -13.76 19.59
N THR A 382 -4.72 -13.38 18.47
CA THR A 382 -6.01 -12.66 18.43
C THR A 382 -7.04 -13.46 17.63
N ASP A 383 -8.31 -13.17 17.84
CA ASP A 383 -9.45 -13.69 17.08
C ASP A 383 -10.45 -12.54 16.88
N SER A 384 -10.09 -11.62 16.00
CA SER A 384 -10.81 -10.36 15.81
C SER A 384 -12.12 -10.52 15.03
N ASN A 385 -12.24 -11.62 14.28
CA ASN A 385 -13.39 -11.90 13.42
C ASN A 385 -14.03 -13.28 13.69
N PRO A 386 -14.40 -13.62 14.94
CA PRO A 386 -14.93 -14.95 15.28
C PRO A 386 -16.27 -15.26 14.58
N TRP A 387 -17.01 -14.21 14.22
CA TRP A 387 -18.28 -14.30 13.50
C TRP A 387 -18.15 -14.92 12.10
N LEU A 388 -16.97 -14.90 11.47
CA LEU A 388 -16.73 -15.53 10.16
C LEU A 388 -16.99 -17.03 10.16
N SER A 389 -16.82 -17.69 11.31
CA SER A 389 -17.11 -19.12 11.46
C SER A 389 -18.59 -19.48 11.25
N GLU A 390 -19.49 -18.49 11.29
CA GLU A 390 -20.92 -18.66 11.03
C GLU A 390 -21.28 -18.63 9.54
N TYR A 391 -20.30 -18.28 8.67
CA TYR A 391 -20.51 -18.15 7.23
C TYR A 391 -19.76 -19.23 6.46
N ALA A 392 -20.36 -19.70 5.39
CA ALA A 392 -19.67 -20.53 4.41
C ALA A 392 -18.81 -19.64 3.51
N LEU A 393 -17.51 -19.85 3.53
CA LEU A 393 -16.56 -19.18 2.67
C LEU A 393 -16.19 -20.07 1.47
N ALA A 394 -15.85 -19.44 0.38
CA ALA A 394 -15.43 -20.11 -0.84
C ALA A 394 -13.92 -20.39 -0.82
N ASP A 395 -13.53 -21.61 -1.18
CA ASP A 395 -12.13 -22.00 -1.38
C ASP A 395 -11.58 -21.42 -2.69
N VAL A 396 -10.24 -21.34 -2.76
CA VAL A 396 -9.49 -20.91 -3.93
C VAL A 396 -8.64 -22.05 -4.48
N GLU A 397 -8.62 -22.16 -5.80
CA GLU A 397 -7.72 -23.07 -6.53
C GLU A 397 -6.64 -22.27 -7.24
N GLU A 398 -5.39 -22.64 -7.06
CA GLU A 398 -4.27 -22.09 -7.81
C GLU A 398 -4.03 -22.88 -9.08
N HIS A 399 -3.84 -22.19 -10.18
CA HIS A 399 -3.58 -22.76 -11.49
C HIS A 399 -2.47 -22.03 -12.22
N TRP A 400 -1.85 -22.74 -13.15
CA TRP A 400 -0.84 -22.21 -14.04
C TRP A 400 -1.21 -22.53 -15.49
N VAL A 401 -0.99 -21.57 -16.38
CA VAL A 401 -1.22 -21.73 -17.81
C VAL A 401 -0.10 -21.05 -18.59
N LYS A 402 0.30 -21.63 -19.73
CA LYS A 402 1.25 -20.97 -20.62
C LYS A 402 0.62 -19.74 -21.24
N SER A 403 1.37 -18.64 -21.34
CA SER A 403 1.00 -17.49 -22.15
C SER A 403 0.80 -17.91 -23.61
N LYS A 404 -0.03 -17.19 -24.34
CA LYS A 404 -0.36 -17.49 -25.74
C LYS A 404 0.86 -17.53 -26.67
N ASP A 405 1.86 -16.71 -26.37
CA ASP A 405 3.15 -16.66 -27.06
C ASP A 405 4.17 -17.72 -26.56
N GLY A 406 3.81 -18.51 -25.55
CA GLY A 406 4.63 -19.57 -24.95
C GLY A 406 5.81 -19.11 -24.10
N LYS A 407 5.97 -17.79 -23.87
CA LYS A 407 7.16 -17.23 -23.21
C LYS A 407 7.07 -17.18 -21.70
N ALA A 408 5.85 -17.21 -21.12
CA ALA A 408 5.64 -17.09 -19.68
C ALA A 408 4.73 -18.21 -19.14
N ASP A 409 4.96 -18.60 -17.91
CA ASP A 409 4.02 -19.35 -17.10
C ASP A 409 3.19 -18.35 -16.28
N LEU A 410 1.89 -18.34 -16.52
CA LEU A 410 0.96 -17.38 -15.94
C LEU A 410 0.22 -18.03 -14.79
N GLN A 411 0.30 -17.42 -13.59
CA GLN A 411 -0.45 -17.86 -12.42
C GLN A 411 -1.82 -17.20 -12.40
N TYR A 412 -2.87 -18.01 -12.24
CA TYR A 412 -4.20 -17.52 -11.94
C TYR A 412 -4.86 -18.34 -10.83
N PHE A 413 -5.83 -17.74 -10.21
CA PHE A 413 -6.61 -18.31 -9.14
C PHE A 413 -8.07 -18.39 -9.56
N LEU A 414 -8.74 -19.42 -9.09
CA LEU A 414 -10.14 -19.67 -9.39
C LEU A 414 -10.91 -19.96 -8.11
N VAL A 415 -11.85 -19.08 -7.78
CA VAL A 415 -12.77 -19.23 -6.66
C VAL A 415 -14.05 -19.82 -7.17
N LYS A 416 -14.48 -20.93 -6.60
CA LYS A 416 -15.77 -21.52 -6.91
C LYS A 416 -16.89 -20.83 -6.11
N PRO A 417 -18.11 -20.77 -6.65
CA PRO A 417 -19.25 -20.30 -5.87
C PRO A 417 -19.45 -21.08 -4.59
N VAL A 418 -19.88 -20.42 -3.53
CA VAL A 418 -20.33 -21.11 -2.31
C VAL A 418 -21.46 -22.06 -2.68
N CYS A 419 -21.47 -23.27 -2.13
CA CYS A 419 -22.43 -24.35 -2.47
C CYS A 419 -22.30 -24.81 -3.95
N PHE A 420 -21.07 -24.95 -4.43
CA PHE A 420 -20.77 -25.39 -5.80
C PHE A 420 -21.34 -26.77 -6.11
N GLU A 421 -22.03 -26.88 -7.26
CA GLU A 421 -22.57 -28.13 -7.82
C GLU A 421 -21.87 -28.49 -9.13
N LYS A 422 -21.31 -29.69 -9.19
CA LYS A 422 -20.43 -30.13 -10.29
C LYS A 422 -21.05 -30.06 -11.70
N ASN A 423 -22.35 -30.19 -11.84
CA ASN A 423 -23.04 -30.26 -13.13
C ASN A 423 -23.78 -28.96 -13.48
N LYS A 424 -23.60 -27.90 -12.69
CA LYS A 424 -24.19 -26.58 -12.92
C LYS A 424 -23.17 -25.66 -13.58
N GLN A 425 -23.62 -24.82 -14.51
CA GLN A 425 -22.81 -23.75 -15.06
C GLN A 425 -23.08 -22.45 -14.33
N TYR A 426 -22.01 -21.71 -14.03
CA TYR A 426 -22.06 -20.51 -13.23
C TYR A 426 -21.57 -19.30 -14.02
N PRO A 427 -22.11 -18.10 -13.77
CA PRO A 427 -21.45 -16.88 -14.24
C PRO A 427 -20.10 -16.72 -13.53
N ALA A 428 -19.20 -15.95 -14.13
CA ALA A 428 -17.89 -15.68 -13.56
C ALA A 428 -17.54 -14.19 -13.68
N VAL A 429 -16.64 -13.72 -12.83
CA VAL A 429 -16.07 -12.38 -12.88
C VAL A 429 -14.55 -12.49 -12.90
N LEU A 430 -13.91 -11.89 -13.92
CA LEU A 430 -12.48 -11.64 -13.91
C LEU A 430 -12.21 -10.37 -13.13
N ASP A 431 -11.43 -10.47 -12.06
CA ASP A 431 -10.94 -9.31 -11.30
C ASP A 431 -9.48 -9.02 -11.63
N ILE A 432 -9.18 -7.76 -11.93
CA ILE A 432 -7.86 -7.32 -12.40
C ILE A 432 -7.25 -6.37 -11.38
N LYS A 433 -6.06 -6.74 -10.88
CA LYS A 433 -5.35 -5.94 -9.89
C LYS A 433 -4.96 -4.54 -10.39
N GLY A 434 -4.79 -3.64 -9.43
CA GLY A 434 -4.14 -2.34 -9.65
C GLY A 434 -2.62 -2.45 -9.81
N GLY A 435 -1.95 -1.35 -9.79
CA GLY A 435 -0.50 -1.23 -9.97
C GLY A 435 -0.15 -0.62 -11.32
N PRO A 436 0.52 -1.31 -12.25
CA PRO A 436 0.55 -2.75 -12.60
C PRO A 436 1.57 -3.61 -11.86
N THR A 437 2.66 -3.04 -11.39
CA THR A 437 3.79 -3.72 -10.77
C THR A 437 3.49 -4.10 -9.32
N THR A 438 2.49 -4.96 -9.15
CA THR A 438 2.03 -5.51 -7.87
C THR A 438 1.71 -7.00 -8.08
N MET A 439 1.29 -7.72 -7.06
CA MET A 439 0.99 -9.15 -7.13
C MET A 439 -0.32 -9.45 -6.40
N TYR A 440 -1.25 -10.18 -7.03
CA TYR A 440 -2.32 -10.85 -6.32
C TYR A 440 -1.77 -12.05 -5.53
N GLY A 441 -2.25 -12.21 -4.30
CA GLY A 441 -1.84 -13.30 -3.42
C GLY A 441 -2.98 -13.96 -2.66
N LEU A 442 -2.61 -15.02 -1.95
CA LEU A 442 -3.50 -15.78 -1.09
C LEU A 442 -3.68 -15.08 0.26
N THR A 443 -4.65 -14.17 0.29
CA THR A 443 -5.07 -13.42 1.47
C THR A 443 -6.59 -13.34 1.51
N PHE A 444 -7.18 -12.88 2.59
CA PHE A 444 -8.64 -12.78 2.69
C PHE A 444 -9.19 -11.65 1.80
N TRP A 445 -9.89 -12.02 0.73
CA TRP A 445 -10.54 -11.08 -0.19
C TRP A 445 -12.05 -11.03 0.05
N HIS A 446 -12.51 -10.08 0.83
CA HIS A 446 -13.93 -9.90 1.12
C HIS A 446 -14.78 -9.74 -0.16
N GLU A 447 -14.29 -9.00 -1.14
CA GLU A 447 -14.94 -8.79 -2.43
C GLU A 447 -15.15 -10.10 -3.19
N PHE A 448 -14.13 -10.97 -3.22
CA PHE A 448 -14.21 -12.27 -3.88
C PHE A 448 -15.15 -13.23 -3.15
N GLN A 449 -15.10 -13.23 -1.82
CA GLN A 449 -16.04 -13.99 -1.00
C GLN A 449 -17.49 -13.52 -1.22
N ALA A 450 -17.72 -12.20 -1.35
CA ALA A 450 -19.03 -11.64 -1.63
C ALA A 450 -19.57 -12.08 -3.00
N LEU A 451 -18.76 -12.02 -4.07
CA LEU A 451 -19.15 -12.51 -5.40
C LEU A 451 -19.43 -14.01 -5.39
N ALA A 452 -18.57 -14.81 -4.72
CA ALA A 452 -18.74 -16.26 -4.62
C ALA A 452 -20.01 -16.63 -3.83
N SER A 453 -20.34 -15.88 -2.78
CA SER A 453 -21.58 -16.07 -2.00
C SER A 453 -22.84 -15.81 -2.80
N LEU A 454 -22.76 -14.92 -3.80
CA LEU A 454 -23.84 -14.64 -4.75
C LEU A 454 -23.99 -15.69 -5.85
N GLY A 455 -23.10 -16.69 -5.91
CA GLY A 455 -23.14 -17.77 -6.88
C GLY A 455 -22.35 -17.51 -8.14
N MET A 456 -21.38 -16.60 -8.13
CA MET A 456 -20.46 -16.34 -9.23
C MET A 456 -19.11 -16.98 -8.95
N ALA A 457 -18.45 -17.51 -9.98
CA ALA A 457 -17.03 -17.84 -9.88
C ALA A 457 -16.19 -16.56 -9.96
N VAL A 458 -15.03 -16.52 -9.31
CA VAL A 458 -14.09 -15.39 -9.43
C VAL A 458 -12.78 -15.89 -10.02
N ILE A 459 -12.32 -15.20 -11.05
CA ILE A 459 -11.04 -15.45 -11.72
C ILE A 459 -10.14 -14.25 -11.42
N PHE A 460 -8.95 -14.48 -10.92
CA PHE A 460 -7.96 -13.43 -10.71
C PHE A 460 -6.56 -13.99 -10.90
N GLY A 461 -5.57 -13.15 -11.15
CA GLY A 461 -4.24 -13.68 -11.38
C GLY A 461 -3.19 -12.60 -11.65
N ASN A 462 -2.00 -13.08 -11.98
CA ASN A 462 -0.81 -12.29 -12.12
C ASN A 462 -0.33 -12.32 -13.60
N PRO A 463 -0.85 -11.40 -14.46
CA PRO A 463 -0.35 -11.27 -15.82
C PRO A 463 1.08 -10.75 -15.82
N ARG A 464 1.79 -10.84 -16.96
CA ARG A 464 3.09 -10.20 -17.13
C ARG A 464 3.05 -8.71 -16.76
N GLY A 465 4.10 -8.24 -16.11
CA GLY A 465 4.17 -6.94 -15.43
C GLY A 465 3.91 -7.02 -13.92
N SER A 466 3.51 -8.19 -13.40
CA SER A 466 3.35 -8.41 -11.96
C SER A 466 4.69 -8.62 -11.28
N THR A 467 4.81 -8.18 -10.01
CA THR A 467 5.92 -8.55 -9.12
C THR A 467 5.75 -9.98 -8.60
N GLY A 468 6.81 -10.55 -8.03
CA GLY A 468 6.77 -11.90 -7.45
C GLY A 468 7.02 -13.05 -8.45
N PHE A 469 7.51 -12.74 -9.65
CA PHE A 469 7.79 -13.69 -10.72
C PHE A 469 9.16 -13.45 -11.38
N GLY A 470 10.03 -12.73 -10.68
CA GLY A 470 11.32 -12.33 -11.19
C GLY A 470 11.29 -11.03 -12.02
N ARG A 471 12.48 -10.41 -12.17
CA ARG A 471 12.64 -9.12 -12.86
C ARG A 471 12.14 -9.16 -14.31
N ALA A 472 12.49 -10.19 -15.05
CA ALA A 472 12.10 -10.32 -16.46
C ALA A 472 10.59 -10.34 -16.66
N TYR A 473 9.83 -10.84 -15.69
CA TYR A 473 8.37 -10.86 -15.72
C TYR A 473 7.77 -9.47 -15.45
N CYS A 474 8.43 -8.69 -14.59
CA CYS A 474 8.04 -7.33 -14.18
C CYS A 474 8.55 -6.26 -15.15
N ALA A 475 9.48 -6.61 -16.07
CA ALA A 475 10.22 -5.66 -16.88
C ALA A 475 9.36 -4.82 -17.85
N GLY A 476 9.77 -3.61 -17.97
CA GLY A 476 9.60 -2.61 -18.99
C GLY A 476 8.37 -2.54 -19.88
N GLY A 477 7.23 -2.12 -19.36
CA GLY A 477 6.14 -1.71 -20.24
C GLY A 477 5.22 -2.84 -20.75
N VAL A 478 5.60 -4.12 -20.58
CA VAL A 478 4.79 -5.29 -21.01
C VAL A 478 3.36 -5.22 -20.48
N CYS A 479 3.18 -4.70 -19.26
CA CYS A 479 1.86 -4.53 -18.66
C CYS A 479 0.94 -3.56 -19.42
N TRP A 480 1.46 -2.63 -20.18
CA TRP A 480 0.69 -1.66 -20.98
C TRP A 480 0.41 -2.14 -22.40
N GLU A 481 1.07 -3.20 -22.85
CA GLU A 481 1.01 -3.74 -24.20
C GLU A 481 -0.12 -4.78 -24.39
N ASN A 482 -0.11 -5.41 -25.53
CA ASN A 482 -1.14 -6.41 -25.90
C ASN A 482 -0.95 -7.73 -25.16
N GLU A 483 0.27 -8.04 -24.76
CA GLU A 483 0.63 -9.24 -24.04
C GLU A 483 -0.15 -9.36 -22.71
N ALA A 484 -0.31 -8.27 -21.96
CA ALA A 484 -1.12 -8.29 -20.75
C ALA A 484 -2.63 -8.50 -21.02
N VAL A 485 -3.13 -8.02 -22.18
CA VAL A 485 -4.50 -8.31 -22.63
C VAL A 485 -4.65 -9.81 -22.93
N ASP A 486 -3.70 -10.38 -23.69
CA ASP A 486 -3.71 -11.79 -24.05
C ASP A 486 -3.60 -12.70 -22.81
N ASP A 487 -2.77 -12.33 -21.82
CA ASP A 487 -2.62 -13.05 -20.56
C ASP A 487 -3.93 -13.08 -19.76
N LEU A 488 -4.63 -11.94 -19.66
CA LEU A 488 -5.91 -11.85 -18.94
C LEU A 488 -7.03 -12.64 -19.65
N VAL A 489 -7.08 -12.60 -20.97
CA VAL A 489 -7.98 -13.44 -21.75
C VAL A 489 -7.66 -14.91 -21.55
N GLN A 490 -6.38 -15.28 -21.51
CA GLN A 490 -5.93 -16.65 -21.28
C GLN A 490 -6.39 -17.19 -19.91
N PHE A 491 -6.45 -16.35 -18.86
CA PHE A 491 -7.03 -16.75 -17.56
C PHE A 491 -8.49 -17.16 -17.70
N VAL A 492 -9.28 -16.35 -18.42
CA VAL A 492 -10.71 -16.64 -18.64
C VAL A 492 -10.89 -17.93 -19.45
N GLU A 493 -10.16 -18.08 -20.57
CA GLU A 493 -10.22 -19.27 -21.42
C GLU A 493 -9.84 -20.54 -20.62
N ALA A 494 -8.77 -20.47 -19.82
CA ALA A 494 -8.34 -21.58 -18.97
C ALA A 494 -9.39 -21.92 -17.89
N ALA A 495 -10.01 -20.91 -17.26
CA ALA A 495 -11.05 -21.14 -16.27
C ALA A 495 -12.32 -21.72 -16.89
N VAL A 496 -12.78 -21.21 -18.05
CA VAL A 496 -13.94 -21.73 -18.80
C VAL A 496 -13.72 -23.19 -19.21
N SER A 497 -12.48 -23.55 -19.60
CA SER A 497 -12.12 -24.95 -19.96
C SER A 497 -12.34 -25.97 -18.82
N LYS A 498 -12.50 -25.52 -17.56
CA LYS A 498 -12.87 -26.40 -16.42
C LYS A 498 -14.31 -26.92 -16.53
N GLY A 499 -15.16 -26.33 -17.39
CA GLY A 499 -16.46 -26.86 -17.79
C GLY A 499 -17.64 -26.48 -16.89
N PHE A 500 -17.42 -25.67 -15.84
CA PHE A 500 -18.50 -25.20 -14.94
C PHE A 500 -18.78 -23.70 -15.07
N ILE A 501 -18.02 -22.95 -15.86
CA ILE A 501 -18.26 -21.54 -16.14
C ILE A 501 -19.00 -21.41 -17.47
N ASP A 502 -20.08 -20.62 -17.47
CA ASP A 502 -20.78 -20.24 -18.70
C ASP A 502 -20.00 -19.12 -19.40
N GLU A 503 -19.39 -19.43 -20.53
CA GLU A 503 -18.59 -18.49 -21.33
C GLU A 503 -19.36 -17.23 -21.78
N LYS A 504 -20.70 -17.29 -21.81
CA LYS A 504 -21.57 -16.17 -22.20
C LYS A 504 -21.90 -15.23 -21.03
N ARG A 505 -21.56 -15.63 -19.81
CA ARG A 505 -21.87 -14.91 -18.56
C ARG A 505 -20.60 -14.58 -17.78
N VAL A 506 -19.59 -14.10 -18.48
CA VAL A 506 -18.32 -13.65 -17.85
C VAL A 506 -18.32 -12.13 -17.76
N GLY A 507 -18.18 -11.61 -16.55
CA GLY A 507 -17.96 -10.20 -16.27
C GLY A 507 -16.49 -9.87 -16.10
N VAL A 508 -16.16 -8.57 -16.13
CA VAL A 508 -14.82 -8.07 -15.85
C VAL A 508 -14.86 -6.85 -14.95
N THR A 509 -13.93 -6.79 -14.00
CA THR A 509 -13.75 -5.63 -13.12
C THR A 509 -12.29 -5.44 -12.77
N GLY A 510 -11.98 -4.29 -12.21
CA GLY A 510 -10.68 -3.96 -11.66
C GLY A 510 -10.56 -2.48 -11.34
N GLY A 511 -9.64 -2.15 -10.44
CA GLY A 511 -9.39 -0.79 -10.00
C GLY A 511 -8.06 -0.22 -10.50
N SER A 512 -7.99 1.12 -10.74
CA SER A 512 -6.75 1.76 -11.14
C SER A 512 -6.25 1.23 -12.51
N TYR A 513 -5.04 0.68 -12.55
CA TYR A 513 -4.58 -0.08 -13.71
C TYR A 513 -5.57 -1.21 -14.10
N GLY A 514 -6.16 -1.90 -13.13
CA GLY A 514 -7.21 -2.90 -13.40
C GLY A 514 -8.43 -2.29 -14.08
N GLY A 515 -8.81 -1.06 -13.73
CA GLY A 515 -9.86 -0.29 -14.42
C GLY A 515 -9.48 0.08 -15.85
N TYR A 516 -8.23 0.48 -16.08
CA TYR A 516 -7.68 0.66 -17.43
C TYR A 516 -7.79 -0.61 -18.25
N MET A 517 -7.35 -1.74 -17.69
CA MET A 517 -7.40 -3.05 -18.40
C MET A 517 -8.83 -3.53 -18.59
N THR A 518 -9.76 -3.29 -17.66
CA THR A 518 -11.20 -3.55 -17.83
C THR A 518 -11.71 -2.85 -19.10
N ASN A 519 -11.46 -1.54 -19.22
CA ASN A 519 -11.87 -0.76 -20.38
C ASN A 519 -11.17 -1.23 -21.67
N LYS A 520 -9.88 -1.56 -21.59
CA LYS A 520 -9.10 -2.06 -22.74
C LYS A 520 -9.63 -3.40 -23.23
N LEU A 521 -9.98 -4.31 -22.33
CA LEU A 521 -10.53 -5.63 -22.66
C LEU A 521 -11.89 -5.54 -23.36
N ILE A 522 -12.83 -4.74 -22.83
CA ILE A 522 -14.16 -4.60 -23.47
C ILE A 522 -14.12 -3.82 -24.78
N GLY A 523 -13.08 -3.04 -25.01
CA GLY A 523 -12.84 -2.33 -26.27
C GLY A 523 -12.12 -3.18 -27.35
N ARG A 524 -11.46 -4.27 -26.95
CA ARG A 524 -10.61 -5.06 -27.83
C ARG A 524 -11.03 -6.51 -27.99
N THR A 525 -11.92 -7.00 -27.13
CA THR A 525 -12.38 -8.40 -27.13
C THR A 525 -13.90 -8.46 -27.01
N ASN A 526 -14.48 -9.62 -27.31
CA ASN A 526 -15.90 -9.90 -27.09
C ASN A 526 -16.12 -11.00 -26.04
N VAL A 527 -15.17 -11.16 -25.11
CA VAL A 527 -15.19 -12.23 -24.11
C VAL A 527 -16.19 -11.94 -23.00
N PHE A 528 -16.46 -10.67 -22.71
CA PHE A 528 -17.22 -10.26 -21.56
C PHE A 528 -18.66 -9.88 -21.86
N ALA A 529 -19.58 -10.12 -20.92
CA ALA A 529 -20.99 -9.80 -20.98
C ALA A 529 -21.38 -8.56 -20.15
N ALA A 530 -20.57 -8.17 -19.17
CA ALA A 530 -20.76 -6.97 -18.37
C ALA A 530 -19.40 -6.49 -17.82
N ALA A 531 -19.30 -5.20 -17.50
CA ALA A 531 -18.08 -4.61 -16.96
C ALA A 531 -18.35 -3.63 -15.82
N VAL A 532 -17.43 -3.60 -14.85
CA VAL A 532 -17.35 -2.58 -13.81
C VAL A 532 -15.92 -2.03 -13.77
N THR A 533 -15.74 -0.80 -14.19
CA THR A 533 -14.45 -0.13 -14.14
C THR A 533 -14.38 0.77 -12.90
N GLN A 534 -13.31 0.61 -12.10
CA GLN A 534 -13.20 1.28 -10.81
C GLN A 534 -11.98 2.20 -10.83
N ARG A 535 -12.12 3.48 -10.39
CA ARG A 535 -11.00 4.45 -10.31
C ARG A 535 -10.02 4.31 -11.48
N CYS A 536 -10.56 4.31 -12.70
CA CYS A 536 -9.84 3.88 -13.89
C CYS A 536 -8.95 4.98 -14.49
N LEU A 537 -7.95 4.54 -15.24
CA LEU A 537 -7.31 5.33 -16.26
C LEU A 537 -8.06 5.16 -17.59
N ALA A 538 -8.19 6.23 -18.36
CA ALA A 538 -8.76 6.21 -19.70
C ALA A 538 -7.83 6.85 -20.73
N ASN A 539 -7.09 7.87 -20.30
CA ASN A 539 -6.21 8.66 -21.14
C ASN A 539 -4.90 8.94 -20.41
N THR A 540 -3.86 8.22 -20.79
CA THR A 540 -2.55 8.34 -20.15
C THR A 540 -1.90 9.70 -20.40
N ALA A 541 -2.24 10.39 -21.50
CA ALA A 541 -1.71 11.72 -21.78
C ALA A 541 -2.31 12.79 -20.84
N THR A 542 -3.64 12.75 -20.56
CA THR A 542 -4.24 13.67 -19.58
C THR A 542 -3.83 13.31 -18.16
N SER A 543 -3.74 12.02 -17.82
CA SER A 543 -3.27 11.55 -16.53
C SER A 543 -1.85 12.02 -16.20
N TYR A 544 -0.97 12.15 -17.22
CA TYR A 544 0.35 12.75 -17.04
C TYR A 544 0.27 14.17 -16.47
N GLY A 545 -0.65 14.97 -16.98
CA GLY A 545 -0.78 16.39 -16.58
C GLY A 545 -1.72 16.64 -15.41
N THR A 546 -2.55 15.67 -15.03
CA THR A 546 -3.58 15.83 -13.99
C THR A 546 -3.42 14.87 -12.81
N GLY A 547 -2.69 13.77 -12.96
CA GLY A 547 -2.42 12.83 -11.87
C GLY A 547 -1.29 13.30 -10.97
N ASP A 548 -1.36 12.96 -9.68
CA ASP A 548 -0.31 13.24 -8.70
C ASP A 548 1.00 12.49 -8.99
N MET A 549 0.90 11.33 -9.64
CA MET A 549 2.01 10.47 -10.05
C MET A 549 2.23 10.47 -11.58
N GLY A 550 1.52 11.30 -12.32
CA GLY A 550 1.56 11.30 -13.78
C GLY A 550 2.97 11.50 -14.34
N PHE A 551 3.71 12.43 -13.77
CA PHE A 551 5.09 12.75 -14.16
C PHE A 551 6.11 11.72 -13.61
N VAL A 552 5.74 10.92 -12.59
CA VAL A 552 6.58 9.85 -12.01
C VAL A 552 6.38 8.53 -12.74
N SER A 553 5.17 8.26 -13.22
CA SER A 553 4.83 6.99 -13.90
C SER A 553 5.61 6.74 -15.20
N SER A 554 6.42 7.72 -15.62
CA SER A 554 7.42 7.56 -16.68
C SER A 554 8.71 6.87 -16.22
N ARG A 555 8.86 6.51 -14.93
CA ARG A 555 10.10 6.02 -14.33
C ARG A 555 10.44 4.53 -14.40
N PRO A 556 9.66 3.57 -14.80
CA PRO A 556 10.27 2.29 -15.16
C PRO A 556 10.79 2.26 -16.60
N ILE A 557 10.93 3.40 -17.23
CA ILE A 557 11.40 3.52 -18.60
C ILE A 557 12.79 4.19 -18.55
N PRO A 558 13.74 3.84 -19.45
CA PRO A 558 15.12 4.31 -19.38
C PRO A 558 15.25 5.80 -19.02
N LYS A 559 16.29 6.17 -18.28
CA LYS A 559 16.58 7.52 -17.73
C LYS A 559 16.39 8.71 -18.71
N HIS A 560 16.11 8.44 -19.98
CA HIS A 560 15.95 9.42 -21.06
C HIS A 560 14.53 9.49 -21.62
N PHE A 561 13.56 8.77 -21.00
CA PHE A 561 12.18 8.75 -21.49
C PHE A 561 11.39 9.90 -20.86
N HIS A 562 10.98 10.85 -21.65
CA HIS A 562 10.04 11.88 -21.25
C HIS A 562 8.67 11.62 -21.87
N MET A 563 7.60 11.60 -21.08
CA MET A 563 6.25 11.29 -21.56
C MET A 563 5.83 12.14 -22.77
N LEU A 564 6.23 13.40 -22.79
CA LEU A 564 5.88 14.32 -23.85
C LEU A 564 6.48 13.94 -25.22
N ASP A 565 7.60 13.19 -25.23
CA ASP A 565 8.26 12.74 -26.45
C ASP A 565 7.48 11.60 -27.14
N TYR A 566 6.54 10.97 -26.43
CA TYR A 566 5.77 9.80 -26.87
C TYR A 566 4.25 10.00 -26.81
N LEU A 567 3.79 11.24 -26.71
CA LEU A 567 2.34 11.56 -26.61
C LEU A 567 1.52 10.98 -27.76
N GLU A 568 2.04 11.02 -29.01
CA GLU A 568 1.32 10.50 -30.16
C GLU A 568 1.15 8.99 -30.11
N ASP A 569 2.18 8.25 -29.72
CA ASP A 569 2.11 6.80 -29.61
C ASP A 569 1.19 6.36 -28.48
N ARG A 570 1.23 7.07 -27.37
CA ARG A 570 0.32 6.81 -26.24
C ARG A 570 -1.12 7.23 -26.54
N ALA A 571 -1.34 8.28 -27.32
CA ALA A 571 -2.69 8.69 -27.71
C ALA A 571 -3.39 7.58 -28.55
N ARG A 572 -2.65 6.84 -29.35
CA ARG A 572 -3.18 5.70 -30.11
C ARG A 572 -3.59 4.51 -29.24
N GLY A 573 -2.97 4.36 -28.07
CA GLY A 573 -3.27 3.32 -27.06
C GLY A 573 -4.35 3.71 -26.06
N ASN A 574 -4.82 4.95 -26.07
CA ASN A 574 -5.80 5.43 -25.10
C ASN A 574 -7.17 4.73 -25.24
N ILE A 575 -7.80 4.46 -24.10
CA ILE A 575 -9.10 3.79 -24.03
C ILE A 575 -10.18 4.52 -24.80
N ILE A 576 -10.14 5.85 -24.81
CA ILE A 576 -11.09 6.70 -25.55
C ILE A 576 -11.15 6.31 -27.03
N SER A 577 -10.04 5.88 -27.63
CA SER A 577 -9.99 5.43 -29.03
C SER A 577 -10.78 4.15 -29.30
N TYR A 578 -11.17 3.40 -28.27
CA TYR A 578 -11.88 2.12 -28.38
C TYR A 578 -13.34 2.19 -27.95
N VAL A 579 -13.85 3.33 -27.51
CA VAL A 579 -15.21 3.45 -26.97
C VAL A 579 -16.29 3.00 -27.94
N ASP A 580 -16.11 3.20 -29.24
CA ASP A 580 -17.03 2.72 -30.28
C ASP A 580 -17.17 1.17 -30.31
N HIS A 581 -16.18 0.48 -29.73
CA HIS A 581 -16.18 -0.98 -29.65
C HIS A 581 -16.78 -1.51 -28.33
N PHE A 582 -17.12 -0.66 -27.38
CA PHE A 582 -17.77 -1.09 -26.14
C PHE A 582 -19.19 -1.58 -26.44
N LYS A 583 -19.45 -2.87 -26.21
CA LYS A 583 -20.73 -3.53 -26.56
C LYS A 583 -21.45 -4.11 -25.35
N VAL A 584 -20.91 -3.91 -24.16
CA VAL A 584 -21.42 -4.51 -22.92
C VAL A 584 -21.87 -3.43 -21.92
N PRO A 585 -22.85 -3.73 -21.06
CA PRO A 585 -23.21 -2.86 -19.96
C PRO A 585 -21.99 -2.47 -19.11
N LEU A 586 -21.80 -1.16 -18.86
CA LEU A 586 -20.65 -0.61 -18.15
C LEU A 586 -21.08 0.20 -16.93
N LEU A 587 -20.57 -0.18 -15.76
CA LEU A 587 -20.62 0.62 -14.54
C LEU A 587 -19.23 1.25 -14.30
N ILE A 588 -19.23 2.55 -14.02
CA ILE A 588 -18.04 3.32 -13.66
C ILE A 588 -18.17 3.73 -12.19
N LEU A 589 -17.23 3.30 -11.35
CA LEU A 589 -17.14 3.67 -9.94
C LEU A 589 -15.90 4.52 -9.73
N HIS A 590 -16.06 5.76 -9.24
CA HIS A 590 -14.93 6.69 -9.12
C HIS A 590 -15.07 7.60 -7.91
N ALA A 591 -13.96 7.96 -7.28
CA ALA A 591 -13.91 8.92 -6.20
C ALA A 591 -13.73 10.34 -6.75
N TYR A 592 -14.39 11.32 -6.15
CA TYR A 592 -14.38 12.70 -6.69
C TYR A 592 -13.03 13.40 -6.46
N GLN A 593 -12.36 13.08 -5.35
CA GLN A 593 -11.04 13.62 -5.00
C GLN A 593 -9.91 12.62 -5.29
N ASP A 594 -10.10 11.78 -6.29
CA ASP A 594 -9.04 10.90 -6.80
C ASP A 594 -8.02 11.77 -7.54
N TYR A 595 -6.86 11.96 -6.93
CA TYR A 595 -5.75 12.71 -7.54
C TYR A 595 -4.76 11.79 -8.25
N ARG A 596 -4.82 10.48 -8.03
CA ARG A 596 -4.00 9.47 -8.71
C ARG A 596 -4.49 9.21 -10.13
N CYS A 597 -5.76 8.80 -10.25
CA CYS A 597 -6.47 8.66 -11.50
C CYS A 597 -7.61 9.69 -11.48
N GLY A 598 -7.34 10.92 -11.90
CA GLY A 598 -8.26 12.04 -11.75
C GLY A 598 -9.68 11.70 -12.21
N PHE A 599 -10.65 12.31 -11.58
CA PHE A 599 -12.08 12.11 -11.85
C PHE A 599 -12.44 12.29 -13.35
N GLU A 600 -11.71 13.17 -14.05
CA GLU A 600 -11.87 13.36 -15.50
C GLU A 600 -11.57 12.08 -16.31
N GLN A 601 -10.85 11.11 -15.77
CA GLN A 601 -10.62 9.83 -16.43
C GLN A 601 -11.91 9.03 -16.56
N ALA A 602 -12.77 9.09 -15.53
CA ALA A 602 -14.11 8.51 -15.58
C ALA A 602 -15.02 9.23 -16.58
N GLU A 603 -14.99 10.56 -16.60
CA GLU A 603 -15.76 11.38 -17.55
C GLU A 603 -15.37 11.10 -19.00
N GLN A 604 -14.08 10.92 -19.27
CA GLN A 604 -13.55 10.60 -20.60
C GLN A 604 -14.00 9.20 -21.12
N VAL A 605 -14.50 8.33 -20.25
CA VAL A 605 -15.19 7.09 -20.64
C VAL A 605 -16.70 7.31 -20.73
N PHE A 606 -17.28 7.94 -19.71
CA PHE A 606 -18.74 8.06 -19.57
C PHE A 606 -19.36 8.91 -20.70
N ILE A 607 -18.80 10.08 -20.98
CA ILE A 607 -19.35 11.01 -21.99
C ILE A 607 -19.39 10.38 -23.39
N PRO A 608 -18.28 9.84 -23.93
CA PRO A 608 -18.29 9.17 -25.22
C PRO A 608 -19.21 7.94 -25.25
N MET A 609 -19.31 7.18 -24.16
CA MET A 609 -20.26 6.06 -24.08
C MET A 609 -21.72 6.53 -24.24
N LYS A 610 -22.09 7.64 -23.58
CA LYS A 610 -23.44 8.20 -23.71
C LYS A 610 -23.73 8.79 -25.06
N GLU A 611 -22.74 9.39 -25.68
CA GLU A 611 -22.86 10.01 -27.00
C GLU A 611 -22.90 9.01 -28.14
N ARG A 612 -21.98 8.03 -28.12
CA ARG A 612 -21.72 7.14 -29.25
C ARG A 612 -22.43 5.79 -29.15
N ASN A 613 -22.71 5.32 -27.95
CA ASN A 613 -23.36 4.03 -27.68
C ASN A 613 -24.58 4.22 -26.73
N PRO A 614 -25.56 5.09 -27.05
CA PRO A 614 -26.66 5.43 -26.15
C PRO A 614 -27.56 4.26 -25.77
N GLU A 615 -27.60 3.22 -26.60
CA GLU A 615 -28.35 1.98 -26.41
C GLU A 615 -27.70 1.03 -25.40
N ILE A 616 -26.40 1.18 -25.12
CA ILE A 616 -25.67 0.34 -24.18
C ILE A 616 -25.85 0.91 -22.76
N PRO A 617 -26.32 0.13 -21.81
CA PRO A 617 -26.45 0.59 -20.43
C PRO A 617 -25.09 1.06 -19.88
N CYS A 618 -24.99 2.35 -19.57
CA CYS A 618 -23.82 2.92 -18.95
C CYS A 618 -24.22 3.82 -17.77
N ARG A 619 -23.61 3.59 -16.62
CA ARG A 619 -23.85 4.35 -15.39
C ARG A 619 -22.55 4.70 -14.72
N MET A 620 -22.43 5.91 -14.19
CA MET A 620 -21.33 6.37 -13.38
C MET A 620 -21.81 6.70 -11.97
N VAL A 621 -21.11 6.20 -10.96
CA VAL A 621 -21.33 6.51 -9.54
C VAL A 621 -20.09 7.19 -8.99
N MET A 622 -20.30 8.41 -8.48
CA MET A 622 -19.27 9.25 -7.92
C MET A 622 -19.37 9.29 -6.41
N PHE A 623 -18.22 9.07 -5.73
CA PHE A 623 -18.14 9.09 -4.28
C PHE A 623 -17.52 10.41 -3.82
N PRO A 624 -18.32 11.31 -3.20
CA PRO A 624 -17.83 12.61 -2.76
C PRO A 624 -16.90 12.48 -1.54
N ASN A 625 -15.89 13.35 -1.49
CA ASN A 625 -14.90 13.39 -0.40
C ASN A 625 -14.14 12.08 -0.18
N GLU A 626 -13.90 11.36 -1.28
CA GLU A 626 -13.11 10.14 -1.30
C GLU A 626 -11.96 10.29 -2.29
N ASN A 627 -10.87 9.58 -2.01
CA ASN A 627 -9.64 9.55 -2.80
C ASN A 627 -9.50 8.22 -3.58
N HIS A 628 -8.36 8.00 -4.19
CA HIS A 628 -8.04 6.76 -4.93
C HIS A 628 -8.10 5.51 -4.04
N GLY A 629 -7.74 5.64 -2.76
CA GLY A 629 -7.76 4.59 -1.76
C GLY A 629 -9.13 4.24 -1.19
N MET A 630 -10.22 4.86 -1.64
CA MET A 630 -11.56 4.76 -1.06
C MET A 630 -11.97 3.34 -0.61
N THR A 631 -11.65 2.31 -1.40
CA THR A 631 -12.00 0.92 -1.05
C THR A 631 -11.16 0.36 0.11
N ARG A 632 -10.11 1.06 0.53
CA ARG A 632 -9.17 0.68 1.59
C ARG A 632 -9.32 1.57 2.84
N ASN A 633 -9.28 2.89 2.65
CA ASN A 633 -9.23 3.89 3.71
C ASN A 633 -10.40 4.89 3.67
N GLY A 634 -11.33 4.74 2.73
CA GLY A 634 -12.52 5.60 2.64
C GLY A 634 -13.53 5.33 3.74
N LYS A 635 -14.54 6.18 3.81
CA LYS A 635 -15.64 6.04 4.78
C LYS A 635 -16.33 4.69 4.62
N LEU A 636 -16.56 4.00 5.73
CA LEU A 636 -17.15 2.66 5.73
C LEU A 636 -18.45 2.57 4.91
N TYR A 637 -19.32 3.59 5.00
CA TYR A 637 -20.54 3.66 4.19
C TYR A 637 -20.25 3.64 2.68
N HIS A 638 -19.22 4.34 2.22
CA HIS A 638 -18.82 4.37 0.81
C HIS A 638 -18.18 3.05 0.38
N GLN A 639 -17.39 2.41 1.22
CA GLN A 639 -16.83 1.08 0.95
C GLN A 639 -17.95 0.05 0.76
N VAL A 640 -18.94 0.02 1.67
CA VAL A 640 -20.11 -0.87 1.57
C VAL A 640 -20.91 -0.57 0.30
N ARG A 641 -21.18 0.72 0.04
CA ARG A 641 -21.94 1.13 -1.15
C ARG A 641 -21.22 0.79 -2.45
N HIS A 642 -19.91 0.94 -2.49
CA HIS A 642 -19.08 0.57 -3.64
C HIS A 642 -19.21 -0.91 -3.97
N LEU A 643 -19.07 -1.79 -2.97
CA LEU A 643 -19.23 -3.23 -3.13
C LEU A 643 -20.65 -3.59 -3.60
N GLN A 644 -21.68 -2.97 -3.02
CA GLN A 644 -23.09 -3.18 -3.41
C GLN A 644 -23.34 -2.77 -4.86
N GLU A 645 -22.82 -1.62 -5.30
CA GLU A 645 -22.99 -1.16 -6.69
C GLU A 645 -22.38 -2.15 -7.67
N MET A 646 -21.17 -2.64 -7.40
CA MET A 646 -20.49 -3.61 -8.24
C MET A 646 -21.22 -4.96 -8.28
N THR A 647 -21.54 -5.52 -7.13
CA THR A 647 -22.22 -6.83 -7.02
C THR A 647 -23.60 -6.79 -7.65
N ASN A 648 -24.40 -5.73 -7.40
CA ASN A 648 -25.72 -5.56 -8.01
C ASN A 648 -25.64 -5.42 -9.53
N TRP A 649 -24.58 -4.81 -10.07
CA TRP A 649 -24.37 -4.72 -11.51
C TRP A 649 -24.16 -6.09 -12.13
N PHE A 650 -23.30 -6.91 -11.56
CA PHE A 650 -23.07 -8.27 -12.03
C PHE A 650 -24.27 -9.18 -11.84
N VAL A 651 -24.97 -9.07 -10.72
CA VAL A 651 -26.24 -9.78 -10.51
C VAL A 651 -27.23 -9.45 -11.64
N LYS A 652 -27.39 -8.18 -11.96
CA LYS A 652 -28.34 -7.73 -13.00
C LYS A 652 -28.03 -8.25 -14.40
N TYR A 653 -26.75 -8.35 -14.76
CA TYR A 653 -26.37 -8.63 -16.15
C TYR A 653 -25.76 -10.02 -16.39
N LEU A 654 -25.38 -10.73 -15.33
CA LEU A 654 -24.78 -12.06 -15.46
C LEU A 654 -25.65 -13.18 -14.88
N MET A 655 -26.57 -12.88 -13.95
CA MET A 655 -27.39 -13.90 -13.31
C MET A 655 -28.76 -14.02 -13.97
N GLU A 656 -29.28 -15.25 -14.05
CA GLU A 656 -30.61 -15.57 -14.52
C GLU A 656 -31.57 -15.78 -13.35
N GLU A 657 -32.90 -15.69 -13.57
CA GLU A 657 -33.88 -15.98 -12.52
C GLU A 657 -33.72 -17.37 -11.90
N SER A 658 -33.28 -18.35 -12.71
CA SER A 658 -33.00 -19.72 -12.25
C SER A 658 -31.89 -19.80 -11.21
N ASP A 659 -30.95 -18.86 -11.22
CA ASP A 659 -29.83 -18.82 -10.25
C ASP A 659 -30.32 -18.42 -8.85
N TRP A 660 -31.46 -17.73 -8.75
CA TRP A 660 -32.09 -17.29 -7.49
C TRP A 660 -33.05 -18.31 -6.90
N LYS A 661 -33.76 -19.08 -7.72
CA LYS A 661 -34.83 -19.98 -7.26
C LYS A 661 -34.33 -21.13 -6.39
N THR A 662 -33.09 -21.54 -6.56
CA THR A 662 -32.46 -22.58 -5.73
C THR A 662 -32.05 -22.10 -4.33
N LYS A 663 -31.96 -20.79 -4.12
CA LYS A 663 -31.58 -20.19 -2.83
C LYS A 663 -32.78 -19.63 -2.04
N ALA A 664 -33.86 -19.24 -2.72
CA ALA A 664 -35.05 -18.71 -2.07
C ALA A 664 -35.85 -19.78 -1.32
N ASP A 665 -35.78 -21.04 -1.77
CA ASP A 665 -36.48 -22.17 -1.15
C ASP A 665 -35.78 -22.71 0.12
N GLU A 666 -34.51 -22.37 0.34
CA GLU A 666 -33.73 -22.86 1.50
C GLU A 666 -33.52 -21.84 2.62
N LYS A 667 -33.80 -20.55 2.39
CA LYS A 667 -33.60 -19.51 3.41
C LYS A 667 -34.92 -18.94 3.93
N SER A 668 -35.06 -19.02 5.26
CA SER A 668 -36.18 -18.43 6.01
C SER A 668 -36.33 -16.92 5.77
N GLU A 669 -37.57 -16.43 5.83
CA GLU A 669 -37.96 -15.03 5.65
C GLU A 669 -37.15 -13.93 6.39
N LYS A 670 -36.21 -14.33 7.27
CA LYS A 670 -35.37 -13.40 8.04
C LYS A 670 -34.25 -12.73 7.23
N ASP A 671 -33.76 -13.36 6.16
CA ASP A 671 -32.65 -12.82 5.37
C ASP A 671 -33.11 -11.86 4.25
N THR A 672 -34.37 -11.93 3.86
CA THR A 672 -34.97 -10.98 2.90
C THR A 672 -35.26 -9.61 3.50
N ASP A 673 -35.29 -9.47 4.81
CA ASP A 673 -35.52 -8.21 5.51
C ASP A 673 -34.31 -7.27 5.50
N PHE A 674 -33.08 -7.80 5.42
CA PHE A 674 -31.87 -6.96 5.36
C PHE A 674 -31.77 -6.16 4.05
N MET A 675 -32.25 -6.73 2.94
CA MET A 675 -32.27 -6.05 1.63
C MET A 675 -33.46 -5.11 1.48
N LYS A 676 -34.57 -5.34 2.20
CA LYS A 676 -35.80 -4.51 2.15
C LYS A 676 -35.80 -3.35 3.15
N THR A 677 -35.01 -3.39 4.21
CA THR A 677 -35.02 -2.36 5.27
C THR A 677 -34.22 -1.11 4.94
N GLN A 678 -33.62 -1.02 3.77
CA GLN A 678 -32.89 0.19 3.34
C GLN A 678 -33.61 1.02 2.27
N GLU A 679 -34.81 0.62 1.84
CA GLU A 679 -35.72 1.57 1.21
C GLU A 679 -36.53 2.28 2.29
N VAL A 680 -36.37 3.60 2.35
CA VAL A 680 -37.09 4.54 3.18
C VAL A 680 -36.57 4.79 4.60
N LYS A 681 -35.70 5.78 4.71
CA LYS A 681 -36.08 7.04 5.39
C LYS A 681 -35.12 8.12 4.85
N GLY A 682 -35.74 9.01 4.08
CA GLY A 682 -35.16 10.12 3.39
C GLY A 682 -34.59 11.18 4.29
#